data_b9b2ef230db296863c2aed9864d3febd
#
_entry.id   b9b2ef230db296863c2aed9864d3febd
#
_cell.length_a   1.000
_cell.length_b   1.000
_cell.length_c   1.000
_cell.angle_alpha   90.00
_cell.angle_beta   90.00
_cell.angle_gamma   90.00
#
_symmetry.space_group_name_H-M   'P 1'
#
loop_
_entity.id
_entity.type
_entity.pdbx_description
1 polymer ?
#
loop_
_entity_poly.entity_id
_entity_poly.type
_entity_poly.pdbx_seq_one_letter_code
_entity_poly.pdbx_strand_id
1 'polypeptide(L)'
;MTSLAERAAQLSPNARAALARELVRAGTTFPTDICEPVAVVGIGCRFPGNVTGPESFWQLLADGVDTIEQVPPDRWDADAFYDPDPSASGRMTTKWGGFVSDVDAFDADFFGITPREAVAMDPQHRMLLEVAWEALEHAGIPPDSLSGTRTGVMMGLSSWDYTIVNIERRADIDAYLSTGTPHCAAVGRIAYLLGLRGPAVAVDTACSSSLVAIHLACQSLRLRETDVALAGGVQLTLSPFTAIALSKWSALSPTGRCNSFDANADGFVRGEGCGVVVLKRLADAVRDQDRVLAVVRGSATNSDGRSNGMTAPNALAQRDVITSALKLADVTPDSVNYVETHGTGTVLGDPIEFESLAATYGLGKGQGESPCALGSVKTNIGHLEAAAGVAGFIKAVLAVQRGHIPRNLHFTRWNPAIDASATRLFVPTESAPWPAAAGPRRAAVSSFGLSGTNAHVVVEQAPDTAVAAAGGMPYVSALNVSGKTAARVASAAAVLADWMSGPGAAAPLADVAHTLNRHRARHAKFATVIARDRAEAIAGLRALAAGQPRVGVVDCDQHAGGPGRVFVYSGQGSQWASMGQQLLANEPAFAKAVAELDPIFVDQVGFSLQQTLIDGDEVVGIDRIQPVLVGMQLALTELWRSYGVIPDAVIGHSMGEVSAAVVAGALTPEQGLRVITTRSRLMARLSGQGAMALLELDADAAEALIAGYPQVTLAVHASPRQTVIAGPPEQVDTVIAAVATQNRLARRVEVDVASHHPIIDPILPELRSALADLTPQPPSIPIISTTYESARSRWRMPTIGRPTCATRCDSTRPSPPPVSTTTPSSKSALTPCSRTHSPTPWIRTAAIQSCRR
;
A
#
# COMPACT_ATOMS: atom_id res chain seq x y z
N MET A 1 -22.56 -35.00 -13.12
CA MET A 1 -22.04 -35.90 -12.08
C MET A 1 -21.70 -35.04 -10.86
N THR A 2 -22.41 -35.16 -9.78
CA THR A 2 -22.14 -34.47 -8.51
C THR A 2 -20.78 -34.90 -7.97
N SER A 3 -19.94 -33.96 -7.58
CA SER A 3 -18.60 -34.21 -7.05
C SER A 3 -18.65 -35.05 -5.76
N LEU A 4 -17.59 -35.76 -5.44
CA LEU A 4 -17.49 -36.55 -4.19
C LEU A 4 -17.66 -35.67 -2.96
N ALA A 5 -17.25 -34.39 -3.04
CA ALA A 5 -17.42 -33.39 -1.99
C ALA A 5 -18.88 -33.01 -1.76
N GLU A 6 -19.69 -32.86 -2.82
CA GLU A 6 -21.13 -32.60 -2.70
C GLU A 6 -21.89 -33.78 -2.13
N ARG A 7 -21.48 -35.03 -2.44
CA ARG A 7 -22.05 -36.24 -1.80
C ARG A 7 -21.69 -36.38 -0.34
N ALA A 8 -20.43 -36.04 0.02
CA ALA A 8 -20.00 -36.04 1.42
C ALA A 8 -20.70 -34.95 2.24
N ALA A 9 -21.04 -33.82 1.66
CA ALA A 9 -21.78 -32.74 2.31
C ALA A 9 -23.23 -33.12 2.67
N GLN A 10 -23.82 -34.11 1.98
CA GLN A 10 -25.19 -34.61 2.22
C GLN A 10 -25.27 -35.66 3.33
N LEU A 11 -24.13 -36.16 3.82
CA LEU A 11 -24.10 -37.16 4.91
C LEU A 11 -24.32 -36.48 6.27
N SER A 12 -24.96 -37.22 7.19
CA SER A 12 -25.10 -36.78 8.58
C SER A 12 -23.72 -36.63 9.25
N PRO A 13 -23.59 -35.82 10.32
CA PRO A 13 -22.30 -35.63 11.00
C PRO A 13 -21.64 -36.95 11.44
N ASN A 14 -22.47 -37.91 11.92
CA ASN A 14 -21.98 -39.24 12.33
C ASN A 14 -21.54 -40.09 11.14
N ALA A 15 -22.23 -40.03 10.02
CA ALA A 15 -21.84 -40.74 8.80
C ALA A 15 -20.57 -40.14 8.17
N ARG A 16 -20.41 -38.83 8.23
CA ARG A 16 -19.12 -38.17 7.82
C ARG A 16 -17.94 -38.59 8.70
N ALA A 17 -18.14 -38.65 10.02
CA ALA A 17 -17.12 -39.12 10.95
C ALA A 17 -16.79 -40.63 10.79
N ALA A 18 -17.76 -41.47 10.44
CA ALA A 18 -17.51 -42.86 10.11
C ALA A 18 -16.76 -43.03 8.79
N LEU A 19 -17.16 -42.33 7.75
CA LEU A 19 -16.48 -42.32 6.46
C LEU A 19 -15.05 -41.80 6.59
N ALA A 20 -14.78 -40.73 7.35
CA ALA A 20 -13.45 -40.23 7.62
C ALA A 20 -12.57 -41.29 8.33
N ARG A 21 -13.11 -42.00 9.30
CA ARG A 21 -12.41 -43.13 9.99
C ARG A 21 -12.10 -44.30 9.05
N GLU A 22 -12.99 -44.62 8.15
CA GLU A 22 -12.76 -45.68 7.15
C GLU A 22 -11.70 -45.27 6.09
N LEU A 23 -11.73 -44.01 5.64
CA LEU A 23 -10.73 -43.46 4.72
C LEU A 23 -9.33 -43.45 5.34
N VAL A 24 -9.22 -43.12 6.64
CA VAL A 24 -7.95 -43.20 7.39
C VAL A 24 -7.48 -44.67 7.50
N ARG A 25 -8.37 -45.61 7.73
CA ARG A 25 -8.04 -47.05 7.76
C ARG A 25 -7.63 -47.60 6.39
N ALA A 26 -8.18 -47.06 5.32
CA ALA A 26 -7.87 -47.45 3.95
C ALA A 26 -6.53 -46.87 3.43
N GLY A 27 -5.79 -46.18 4.27
CA GLY A 27 -4.50 -45.55 3.88
C GLY A 27 -4.64 -44.42 2.87
N THR A 28 -5.84 -43.83 2.73
CA THR A 28 -6.04 -42.65 1.91
C THR A 28 -5.33 -41.49 2.62
N THR A 29 -4.24 -41.00 2.06
CA THR A 29 -3.62 -39.76 2.45
C THR A 29 -4.65 -38.63 2.23
N PHE A 30 -5.13 -38.01 3.31
CA PHE A 30 -5.86 -36.75 3.20
C PHE A 30 -4.98 -35.75 2.46
N PRO A 31 -5.59 -34.81 1.68
CA PRO A 31 -4.80 -33.77 1.04
C PRO A 31 -3.86 -33.14 2.05
N THR A 32 -2.61 -32.97 1.69
CA THR A 32 -1.50 -32.38 2.47
C THR A 32 -1.77 -30.95 2.97
N ASP A 33 -2.91 -30.38 2.69
CA ASP A 33 -3.33 -29.00 3.00
C ASP A 33 -3.44 -28.68 4.51
N ILE A 34 -3.64 -29.70 5.37
CA ILE A 34 -3.78 -29.47 6.83
C ILE A 34 -2.45 -29.04 7.48
N CYS A 35 -1.31 -29.31 6.84
CA CYS A 35 0.01 -28.94 7.30
C CYS A 35 0.65 -27.82 6.49
N GLU A 36 -0.15 -27.07 5.71
CA GLU A 36 0.38 -25.95 4.90
C GLU A 36 1.10 -24.94 5.81
N PRO A 37 2.39 -24.61 5.53
CA PRO A 37 3.13 -23.62 6.32
C PRO A 37 2.52 -22.23 6.19
N VAL A 38 2.59 -21.45 7.29
CA VAL A 38 2.04 -20.09 7.33
C VAL A 38 3.18 -19.09 7.43
N ALA A 39 3.24 -18.15 6.47
CA ALA A 39 4.23 -17.08 6.44
C ALA A 39 3.84 -15.95 7.41
N VAL A 40 4.82 -15.45 8.16
CA VAL A 40 4.76 -14.18 8.86
C VAL A 40 5.26 -13.12 7.90
N VAL A 41 4.40 -12.20 7.46
CA VAL A 41 4.74 -11.19 6.46
C VAL A 41 4.83 -9.78 7.05
N GLY A 42 4.24 -9.54 8.23
CA GLY A 42 4.27 -8.24 8.90
C GLY A 42 4.25 -8.35 10.42
N ILE A 43 4.79 -7.32 11.09
CA ILE A 43 4.85 -7.17 12.54
C ILE A 43 4.58 -5.70 12.89
N GLY A 44 3.71 -5.47 13.87
CA GLY A 44 3.59 -4.21 14.59
C GLY A 44 3.68 -4.47 16.09
N CYS A 45 4.33 -3.60 16.84
CA CYS A 45 4.41 -3.74 18.29
C CYS A 45 4.65 -2.43 19.04
N ARG A 46 4.16 -2.40 20.27
CA ARG A 46 4.41 -1.40 21.30
C ARG A 46 4.75 -2.15 22.58
N PHE A 47 5.98 -1.99 23.08
CA PHE A 47 6.43 -2.64 24.31
C PHE A 47 7.16 -1.64 25.21
N PRO A 48 7.39 -1.96 26.49
CA PRO A 48 8.17 -1.13 27.40
C PRO A 48 9.56 -0.78 26.85
N GLY A 49 10.11 0.35 27.31
CA GLY A 49 11.41 0.82 26.80
C GLY A 49 11.32 1.57 25.48
N ASN A 50 10.19 2.28 25.23
CA ASN A 50 9.95 3.06 24.02
C ASN A 50 10.00 2.23 22.71
N VAL A 51 9.64 0.96 22.78
CA VAL A 51 9.54 0.11 21.61
C VAL A 51 8.30 0.49 20.80
N THR A 52 8.53 0.96 19.56
CA THR A 52 7.49 1.40 18.63
C THR A 52 7.43 0.56 17.33
N GLY A 53 8.14 -0.56 17.30
CA GLY A 53 8.14 -1.44 16.14
C GLY A 53 9.24 -2.53 16.25
N PRO A 54 9.31 -3.43 15.26
CA PRO A 54 10.21 -4.61 15.34
C PRO A 54 11.70 -4.24 15.40
N GLU A 55 12.14 -3.15 14.77
CA GLU A 55 13.55 -2.75 14.80
C GLU A 55 13.97 -2.25 16.18
N SER A 56 13.18 -1.38 16.81
CA SER A 56 13.46 -0.90 18.18
C SER A 56 13.34 -2.03 19.21
N PHE A 57 12.42 -2.99 18.97
CA PHE A 57 12.33 -4.18 19.80
C PHE A 57 13.58 -5.07 19.68
N TRP A 58 14.05 -5.30 18.47
CA TRP A 58 15.29 -6.05 18.25
C TRP A 58 16.49 -5.39 18.92
N GLN A 59 16.61 -4.07 18.80
CA GLN A 59 17.71 -3.32 19.42
C GLN A 59 17.69 -3.50 20.96
N LEU A 60 16.51 -3.35 21.58
CA LEU A 60 16.32 -3.57 23.02
C LEU A 60 16.77 -4.98 23.44
N LEU A 61 16.41 -6.00 22.67
CA LEU A 61 16.79 -7.40 22.94
C LEU A 61 18.29 -7.63 22.76
N ALA A 62 18.88 -7.10 21.68
CA ALA A 62 20.30 -7.24 21.38
C ALA A 62 21.19 -6.57 22.43
N ASP A 63 20.78 -5.37 22.88
CA ASP A 63 21.48 -4.63 23.94
C ASP A 63 21.23 -5.22 25.34
N GLY A 64 20.18 -6.08 25.47
CA GLY A 64 19.81 -6.69 26.74
C GLY A 64 19.33 -5.67 27.77
N VAL A 65 18.44 -4.78 27.33
CA VAL A 65 17.88 -3.74 28.20
C VAL A 65 16.83 -4.35 29.14
N ASP A 66 16.89 -3.99 30.40
CA ASP A 66 15.86 -4.21 31.41
C ASP A 66 15.00 -2.95 31.48
N THR A 67 13.71 -3.08 31.16
CA THR A 67 12.78 -1.95 31.07
C THR A 67 11.86 -1.81 32.27
N ILE A 68 12.14 -2.60 33.34
CA ILE A 68 11.27 -2.57 34.51
C ILE A 68 11.57 -1.33 35.35
N GLU A 69 10.51 -0.62 35.64
CA GLU A 69 10.52 0.62 36.38
C GLU A 69 9.43 0.66 37.47
N GLN A 70 9.43 1.68 38.30
CA GLN A 70 8.34 1.87 39.26
C GLN A 70 7.08 2.29 38.52
N VAL A 71 5.91 1.94 39.06
CA VAL A 71 4.61 2.37 38.54
C VAL A 71 4.63 3.88 38.31
N PRO A 72 4.38 4.34 37.07
CA PRO A 72 4.35 5.77 36.77
C PRO A 72 3.24 6.51 37.51
N PRO A 73 3.47 7.77 37.96
CA PRO A 73 2.48 8.53 38.73
C PRO A 73 1.15 8.76 37.99
N ASP A 74 1.14 8.71 36.67
CA ASP A 74 -0.04 8.82 35.82
C ASP A 74 -0.93 7.59 35.80
N ARG A 75 -0.44 6.45 36.30
CA ARG A 75 -1.21 5.23 36.51
C ARG A 75 -1.95 5.23 37.86
N TRP A 76 -1.20 5.19 38.95
CA TRP A 76 -1.68 5.30 40.30
C TRP A 76 -0.54 5.60 41.28
N ASP A 77 -0.86 6.08 42.46
CA ASP A 77 0.12 6.23 43.58
C ASP A 77 0.55 4.86 44.07
N ALA A 78 1.75 4.42 43.64
CA ALA A 78 2.29 3.13 44.00
C ALA A 78 2.48 2.95 45.50
N ASP A 79 2.91 3.98 46.24
CA ASP A 79 3.15 3.94 47.67
C ASP A 79 1.84 3.81 48.48
N ALA A 80 0.75 4.40 48.00
CA ALA A 80 -0.58 4.26 48.60
C ALA A 80 -1.10 2.82 48.58
N PHE A 81 -0.67 1.98 47.62
CA PHE A 81 -1.11 0.59 47.48
C PHE A 81 -0.04 -0.42 47.88
N TYR A 82 1.17 -0.02 48.20
CA TYR A 82 2.25 -0.92 48.54
C TYR A 82 2.30 -1.30 50.01
N ASP A 83 2.56 -2.58 50.31
CA ASP A 83 2.94 -3.08 51.60
C ASP A 83 3.81 -4.34 51.45
N PRO A 84 4.99 -4.42 52.06
CA PRO A 84 5.83 -5.61 51.98
C PRO A 84 5.21 -6.87 52.64
N ASP A 85 4.22 -6.68 53.52
CA ASP A 85 3.49 -7.79 54.15
C ASP A 85 2.42 -8.32 53.13
N PRO A 86 2.57 -9.55 52.65
CA PRO A 86 1.59 -10.13 51.72
C PRO A 86 0.19 -10.30 52.33
N SER A 87 0.06 -10.27 53.65
CA SER A 87 -1.20 -10.38 54.37
C SER A 87 -1.95 -9.06 54.45
N ALA A 88 -1.31 -7.90 54.24
CA ALA A 88 -1.90 -6.57 54.31
C ALA A 88 -3.08 -6.42 53.33
N SER A 89 -4.28 -6.13 53.87
CA SER A 89 -5.48 -6.07 53.11
C SER A 89 -5.49 -4.89 52.12
N GLY A 90 -5.87 -5.14 50.85
CA GLY A 90 -5.96 -4.10 49.80
C GLY A 90 -4.60 -3.56 49.35
N ARG A 91 -3.53 -4.27 49.64
CA ARG A 91 -2.15 -3.87 49.30
C ARG A 91 -1.50 -4.88 48.35
N MET A 92 -0.56 -4.39 47.55
CA MET A 92 0.30 -5.18 46.68
C MET A 92 1.73 -5.22 47.22
N THR A 93 2.45 -6.31 46.94
CA THR A 93 3.83 -6.57 47.44
C THR A 93 4.91 -6.01 46.52
N THR A 94 4.57 -5.37 45.43
CA THR A 94 5.51 -4.83 44.45
C THR A 94 5.10 -3.44 44.00
N LYS A 95 6.06 -2.61 43.59
CA LYS A 95 5.85 -1.28 42.96
C LYS A 95 6.39 -1.25 41.53
N TRP A 96 6.75 -2.39 40.99
CA TRP A 96 7.48 -2.52 39.74
C TRP A 96 6.59 -3.06 38.63
N GLY A 97 6.88 -2.63 37.40
CA GLY A 97 6.24 -3.10 36.17
C GLY A 97 6.97 -2.65 34.93
N GLY A 98 6.66 -3.26 33.80
CA GLY A 98 7.06 -2.79 32.47
C GLY A 98 5.92 -1.96 31.87
N PHE A 99 6.11 -0.66 31.70
CA PHE A 99 5.07 0.26 31.26
C PHE A 99 5.31 0.78 29.84
N VAL A 100 4.23 0.97 29.10
CA VAL A 100 4.23 1.64 27.80
C VAL A 100 3.91 3.12 28.00
N SER A 101 4.66 3.99 27.34
CA SER A 101 4.41 5.44 27.37
C SER A 101 3.15 5.82 26.60
N ASP A 102 2.59 7.00 26.93
CA ASP A 102 1.55 7.66 26.13
C ASP A 102 0.32 6.79 25.85
N VAL A 103 -0.11 5.95 26.79
CA VAL A 103 -1.25 5.02 26.60
C VAL A 103 -2.60 5.76 26.41
N ASP A 104 -2.66 7.03 26.76
CA ASP A 104 -3.79 7.92 26.52
C ASP A 104 -3.77 8.56 25.13
N ALA A 105 -2.60 8.58 24.46
CA ALA A 105 -2.47 9.11 23.11
C ALA A 105 -3.15 8.22 22.07
N PHE A 106 -3.84 8.85 21.13
CA PHE A 106 -4.50 8.16 20.02
C PHE A 106 -4.81 9.13 18.88
N ASP A 107 -4.47 8.78 17.65
CA ASP A 107 -4.82 9.55 16.47
C ASP A 107 -6.28 9.25 16.01
N ALA A 108 -7.25 9.68 16.82
CA ALA A 108 -8.67 9.42 16.58
C ALA A 108 -9.14 9.93 15.21
N ASP A 109 -8.68 11.11 14.79
CA ASP A 109 -9.02 11.71 13.50
C ASP A 109 -8.54 10.88 12.31
N PHE A 110 -7.37 10.25 12.44
CA PHE A 110 -6.87 9.32 11.43
C PHE A 110 -7.85 8.18 11.18
N PHE A 111 -8.48 7.63 12.22
CA PHE A 111 -9.46 6.54 12.11
C PHE A 111 -10.90 7.02 11.90
N GLY A 112 -11.14 8.35 11.85
CA GLY A 112 -12.47 8.93 11.72
C GLY A 112 -13.34 8.74 12.97
N ILE A 113 -12.70 8.60 14.14
CA ILE A 113 -13.35 8.43 15.45
C ILE A 113 -13.52 9.79 16.10
N THR A 114 -14.72 10.09 16.60
CA THR A 114 -14.96 11.36 17.28
C THR A 114 -14.25 11.42 18.64
N PRO A 115 -13.87 12.61 19.13
CA PRO A 115 -13.22 12.75 20.44
C PRO A 115 -14.04 12.14 21.59
N ARG A 116 -15.35 12.26 21.54
CA ARG A 116 -16.26 11.68 22.56
C ARG A 116 -16.22 10.15 22.54
N GLU A 117 -16.25 9.54 21.38
CA GLU A 117 -16.10 8.09 21.22
C GLU A 117 -14.70 7.64 21.64
N ALA A 118 -13.66 8.36 21.23
CA ALA A 118 -12.27 8.02 21.57
C ALA A 118 -12.03 7.96 23.08
N VAL A 119 -12.61 8.90 23.85
CA VAL A 119 -12.51 8.89 25.33
C VAL A 119 -13.19 7.67 25.94
N ALA A 120 -14.34 7.24 25.41
CA ALA A 120 -15.04 6.06 25.90
C ALA A 120 -14.39 4.73 25.51
N MET A 121 -13.47 4.73 24.51
CA MET A 121 -12.75 3.53 24.08
C MET A 121 -11.67 3.17 25.09
N ASP A 122 -11.57 1.87 25.41
CA ASP A 122 -10.42 1.31 26.13
C ASP A 122 -9.12 1.65 25.39
N PRO A 123 -8.10 2.17 26.05
CA PRO A 123 -6.78 2.40 25.45
C PRO A 123 -6.19 1.17 24.73
N GLN A 124 -6.53 -0.05 25.19
CA GLN A 124 -6.14 -1.27 24.49
C GLN A 124 -6.73 -1.35 23.07
N HIS A 125 -7.99 -0.93 22.86
CA HIS A 125 -8.62 -0.88 21.55
C HIS A 125 -7.97 0.16 20.64
N ARG A 126 -7.60 1.34 21.20
CA ARG A 126 -6.91 2.42 20.49
C ARG A 126 -5.55 1.93 20.00
N MET A 127 -4.76 1.34 20.89
CA MET A 127 -3.42 0.80 20.59
C MET A 127 -3.50 -0.32 19.55
N LEU A 128 -4.47 -1.24 19.64
CA LEU A 128 -4.66 -2.30 18.66
C LEU A 128 -4.94 -1.78 17.25
N LEU A 129 -5.70 -0.68 17.11
CA LEU A 129 -5.95 -0.05 15.81
C LEU A 129 -4.66 0.46 15.17
N GLU A 130 -3.84 1.20 15.92
CA GLU A 130 -2.58 1.74 15.44
C GLU A 130 -1.59 0.64 15.10
N VAL A 131 -1.40 -0.32 16.01
CA VAL A 131 -0.44 -1.42 15.82
C VAL A 131 -0.86 -2.37 14.69
N ALA A 132 -2.18 -2.60 14.51
CA ALA A 132 -2.67 -3.39 13.36
C ALA A 132 -2.42 -2.68 12.02
N TRP A 133 -2.63 -1.36 11.97
CA TRP A 133 -2.29 -0.57 10.78
C TRP A 133 -0.80 -0.65 10.47
N GLU A 134 0.05 -0.43 11.45
CA GLU A 134 1.50 -0.49 11.30
C GLU A 134 2.01 -1.88 10.90
N ALA A 135 1.39 -2.95 11.42
CA ALA A 135 1.70 -4.32 11.02
C ALA A 135 1.42 -4.56 9.53
N LEU A 136 0.31 -4.01 9.00
CA LEU A 136 -0.01 -4.06 7.58
C LEU A 136 0.98 -3.24 6.74
N GLU A 137 1.34 -2.04 7.18
CA GLU A 137 2.37 -1.24 6.51
C GLU A 137 3.74 -1.92 6.51
N HIS A 138 4.10 -2.60 7.61
CA HIS A 138 5.33 -3.40 7.70
C HIS A 138 5.29 -4.63 6.78
N ALA A 139 4.11 -5.20 6.56
CA ALA A 139 3.87 -6.26 5.57
C ALA A 139 3.94 -5.76 4.12
N GLY A 140 3.92 -4.45 3.89
CA GLY A 140 3.77 -3.88 2.57
C GLY A 140 2.37 -4.05 1.97
N ILE A 141 1.37 -4.30 2.80
CA ILE A 141 -0.04 -4.47 2.39
C ILE A 141 -0.78 -3.16 2.66
N PRO A 142 -1.20 -2.40 1.63
CA PRO A 142 -2.02 -1.22 1.83
C PRO A 142 -3.34 -1.58 2.54
N PRO A 143 -3.65 -1.00 3.71
CA PRO A 143 -4.84 -1.39 4.48
C PRO A 143 -6.16 -1.26 3.72
N ASP A 144 -6.29 -0.28 2.85
CA ASP A 144 -7.46 -0.07 1.98
C ASP A 144 -7.66 -1.18 0.94
N SER A 145 -6.59 -1.90 0.55
CA SER A 145 -6.66 -3.05 -0.36
C SER A 145 -7.39 -4.26 0.23
N LEU A 146 -7.53 -4.30 1.56
CA LEU A 146 -8.17 -5.41 2.26
C LEU A 146 -9.69 -5.27 2.37
N SER A 147 -10.27 -4.14 1.98
CA SER A 147 -11.71 -3.92 2.05
C SER A 147 -12.48 -4.95 1.22
N GLY A 148 -13.47 -5.60 1.84
CA GLY A 148 -14.27 -6.65 1.22
C GLY A 148 -13.62 -8.04 1.17
N THR A 149 -12.35 -8.18 1.61
CA THR A 149 -11.62 -9.46 1.60
C THR A 149 -11.95 -10.35 2.79
N ARG A 150 -11.63 -11.65 2.69
CA ARG A 150 -11.72 -12.62 3.79
C ARG A 150 -10.50 -12.52 4.72
N THR A 151 -10.19 -11.31 5.21
CA THR A 151 -9.13 -11.10 6.20
C THR A 151 -9.69 -11.32 7.60
N GLY A 152 -9.05 -12.20 8.37
CA GLY A 152 -9.43 -12.52 9.76
C GLY A 152 -8.71 -11.63 10.78
N VAL A 153 -9.32 -11.46 11.96
CA VAL A 153 -8.75 -10.71 13.10
C VAL A 153 -8.89 -11.55 14.37
N MET A 154 -7.79 -12.03 14.94
CA MET A 154 -7.76 -12.86 16.15
C MET A 154 -6.83 -12.18 17.17
N MET A 155 -7.39 -11.64 18.27
CA MET A 155 -6.61 -10.90 19.27
C MET A 155 -6.82 -11.40 20.69
N GLY A 156 -5.73 -11.56 21.43
CA GLY A 156 -5.74 -11.87 22.86
C GLY A 156 -5.97 -10.63 23.71
N LEU A 157 -7.01 -10.64 24.53
CA LEU A 157 -7.33 -9.60 25.52
C LEU A 157 -7.89 -10.25 26.79
N SER A 158 -7.50 -9.78 27.95
CA SER A 158 -8.02 -10.27 29.24
C SER A 158 -8.26 -9.16 30.27
N SER A 159 -7.66 -7.98 30.13
CA SER A 159 -7.80 -6.89 31.11
C SER A 159 -9.12 -6.12 30.95
N TRP A 160 -9.77 -5.84 32.07
CA TRP A 160 -10.98 -5.03 32.22
C TRP A 160 -10.73 -3.72 32.96
N ASP A 161 -9.48 -3.35 33.20
CA ASP A 161 -9.12 -2.22 34.05
C ASP A 161 -9.79 -0.93 33.64
N TYR A 162 -9.90 -0.63 32.32
CA TYR A 162 -10.58 0.58 31.86
C TYR A 162 -12.08 0.59 32.15
N THR A 163 -12.72 -0.57 32.10
CA THR A 163 -14.12 -0.72 32.53
C THR A 163 -14.28 -0.40 34.01
N ILE A 164 -13.37 -0.88 34.86
CA ILE A 164 -13.38 -0.62 36.31
C ILE A 164 -13.22 0.87 36.58
N VAL A 165 -12.24 1.52 35.96
CA VAL A 165 -12.00 2.98 36.08
C VAL A 165 -13.24 3.80 35.67
N ASN A 166 -13.92 3.40 34.59
CA ASN A 166 -15.13 4.10 34.13
C ASN A 166 -16.32 3.86 35.04
N ILE A 167 -16.50 2.68 35.65
CA ILE A 167 -17.59 2.40 36.60
C ILE A 167 -17.45 3.27 37.86
N GLU A 168 -16.25 3.56 38.29
CA GLU A 168 -16.02 4.49 39.42
C GLU A 168 -16.48 5.92 39.09
N ARG A 169 -16.49 6.31 37.81
CA ARG A 169 -16.94 7.62 37.32
C ARG A 169 -18.35 7.53 36.72
N ARG A 170 -19.31 7.01 37.44
CA ARG A 170 -20.70 6.75 36.98
C ARG A 170 -21.36 7.89 36.22
N ALA A 171 -21.05 9.13 36.55
CA ALA A 171 -21.63 10.32 35.91
C ALA A 171 -21.22 10.47 34.42
N ASP A 172 -20.11 9.87 34.03
CA ASP A 172 -19.53 9.97 32.68
C ASP A 172 -19.95 8.84 31.76
N ILE A 173 -20.74 7.86 32.25
CA ILE A 173 -21.18 6.70 31.44
C ILE A 173 -22.16 7.15 30.36
N ASP A 174 -21.78 6.95 29.10
CA ASP A 174 -22.61 7.21 27.92
C ASP A 174 -22.79 5.95 27.03
N ALA A 175 -23.49 6.12 25.91
CA ALA A 175 -23.76 5.02 24.98
C ALA A 175 -22.48 4.42 24.36
N TYR A 176 -21.41 5.19 24.26
CA TYR A 176 -20.16 4.71 23.67
C TYR A 176 -19.39 3.72 24.57
N LEU A 177 -19.66 3.70 25.89
CA LEU A 177 -19.05 2.72 26.78
C LEU A 177 -19.40 1.28 26.36
N SER A 178 -20.62 1.05 25.86
CA SER A 178 -21.10 -0.27 25.43
C SER A 178 -20.35 -0.81 24.21
N THR A 179 -19.71 0.02 23.42
CA THR A 179 -18.87 -0.35 22.27
C THR A 179 -17.38 -0.03 22.48
N GLY A 180 -17.07 0.70 23.56
CA GLY A 180 -15.71 1.15 23.87
C GLY A 180 -14.90 0.18 24.72
N THR A 181 -15.54 -0.65 25.55
CA THR A 181 -14.85 -1.52 26.52
C THR A 181 -14.95 -3.02 26.27
N PRO A 182 -15.99 -3.61 25.65
CA PRO A 182 -16.04 -5.05 25.44
C PRO A 182 -14.92 -5.54 24.49
N HIS A 183 -14.29 -6.63 24.84
CA HIS A 183 -13.19 -7.21 24.05
C HIS A 183 -13.59 -7.54 22.61
N CYS A 184 -14.81 -7.98 22.35
CA CYS A 184 -15.32 -8.24 21.00
C CYS A 184 -15.37 -6.95 20.14
N ALA A 185 -15.53 -5.78 20.76
CA ALA A 185 -15.51 -4.51 20.05
C ALA A 185 -14.09 -4.12 19.57
N ALA A 186 -13.04 -4.53 20.27
CA ALA A 186 -11.67 -4.32 19.83
C ALA A 186 -11.41 -4.92 18.45
N VAL A 187 -11.68 -6.20 18.28
CA VAL A 187 -11.50 -6.93 17.00
C VAL A 187 -12.51 -6.50 15.95
N GLY A 188 -13.77 -6.29 16.38
CA GLY A 188 -14.85 -5.83 15.50
C GLY A 188 -14.57 -4.46 14.91
N ARG A 189 -13.92 -3.55 15.67
CA ARG A 189 -13.55 -2.21 15.22
C ARG A 189 -12.45 -2.25 14.16
N ILE A 190 -11.44 -3.09 14.33
CA ILE A 190 -10.42 -3.33 13.30
C ILE A 190 -11.09 -3.81 12.01
N ALA A 191 -11.95 -4.82 12.10
CA ALA A 191 -12.66 -5.36 10.95
C ALA A 191 -13.58 -4.31 10.29
N TYR A 192 -14.28 -3.50 11.08
CA TYR A 192 -15.16 -2.44 10.58
C TYR A 192 -14.39 -1.35 9.83
N LEU A 193 -13.32 -0.81 10.44
CA LEU A 193 -12.55 0.29 9.87
C LEU A 193 -11.80 -0.09 8.60
N LEU A 194 -11.34 -1.34 8.51
CA LEU A 194 -10.65 -1.87 7.33
C LEU A 194 -11.60 -2.55 6.33
N GLY A 195 -12.90 -2.64 6.64
CA GLY A 195 -13.89 -3.27 5.76
C GLY A 195 -13.71 -4.79 5.59
N LEU A 196 -13.14 -5.49 6.58
CA LEU A 196 -12.82 -6.90 6.52
C LEU A 196 -14.07 -7.79 6.66
N ARG A 197 -14.07 -8.97 6.02
CA ARG A 197 -15.19 -9.93 6.04
C ARG A 197 -14.82 -11.28 6.61
N GLY A 198 -13.59 -11.50 7.06
CA GLY A 198 -13.19 -12.72 7.75
C GLY A 198 -13.66 -12.76 9.20
N PRO A 199 -13.43 -13.87 9.93
CA PRO A 199 -13.72 -13.99 11.35
C PRO A 199 -13.01 -12.91 12.18
N ALA A 200 -13.73 -12.31 13.15
CA ALA A 200 -13.18 -11.36 14.11
C ALA A 200 -13.43 -11.90 15.54
N VAL A 201 -12.38 -12.38 16.20
CA VAL A 201 -12.47 -13.13 17.45
C VAL A 201 -11.52 -12.56 18.51
N ALA A 202 -12.09 -12.14 19.65
CA ALA A 202 -11.32 -11.84 20.84
C ALA A 202 -11.12 -13.14 21.64
N VAL A 203 -9.90 -13.38 22.11
CA VAL A 203 -9.49 -14.61 22.80
C VAL A 203 -9.04 -14.25 24.20
N ASP A 204 -9.66 -14.90 25.20
CA ASP A 204 -9.20 -14.86 26.59
C ASP A 204 -8.92 -16.28 27.07
N THR A 205 -7.65 -16.60 27.18
CA THR A 205 -7.09 -17.79 27.81
C THR A 205 -5.96 -17.38 28.76
N ALA A 206 -6.12 -16.22 29.36
CA ALA A 206 -5.13 -15.55 30.22
C ALA A 206 -3.76 -15.41 29.50
N CYS A 207 -2.66 -15.86 30.09
CA CYS A 207 -1.29 -15.65 29.58
C CYS A 207 -1.05 -16.29 28.21
N SER A 208 -1.84 -17.26 27.78
CA SER A 208 -1.72 -17.91 26.46
C SER A 208 -2.54 -17.22 25.36
N SER A 209 -3.37 -16.21 25.66
CA SER A 209 -4.38 -15.64 24.78
C SER A 209 -3.84 -15.28 23.39
N SER A 210 -2.75 -14.52 23.29
CA SER A 210 -2.21 -14.08 22.00
C SER A 210 -1.53 -15.22 21.22
N LEU A 211 -0.96 -16.23 21.88
CA LEU A 211 -0.41 -17.37 21.17
C LEU A 211 -1.51 -18.33 20.68
N VAL A 212 -2.61 -18.44 21.42
CA VAL A 212 -3.85 -19.13 20.97
C VAL A 212 -4.46 -18.38 19.80
N ALA A 213 -4.49 -17.05 19.83
CA ALA A 213 -4.95 -16.23 18.71
C ALA A 213 -4.14 -16.48 17.43
N ILE A 214 -2.80 -16.60 17.54
CA ILE A 214 -1.92 -16.97 16.43
C ILE A 214 -2.24 -18.39 15.93
N HIS A 215 -2.47 -19.34 16.84
CA HIS A 215 -2.85 -20.70 16.47
C HIS A 215 -4.18 -20.71 15.70
N LEU A 216 -5.22 -20.01 16.16
CA LEU A 216 -6.52 -19.92 15.51
C LEU A 216 -6.40 -19.27 14.11
N ALA A 217 -5.57 -18.23 13.98
CA ALA A 217 -5.29 -17.60 12.71
C ALA A 217 -4.63 -18.56 11.72
N CYS A 218 -3.64 -19.34 12.16
CA CYS A 218 -3.02 -20.38 11.32
C CYS A 218 -4.02 -21.44 10.89
N GLN A 219 -4.93 -21.84 11.79
CA GLN A 219 -6.01 -22.80 11.47
C GLN A 219 -6.98 -22.23 10.42
N SER A 220 -7.44 -20.99 10.61
CA SER A 220 -8.37 -20.32 9.68
C SER A 220 -7.76 -20.16 8.27
N LEU A 221 -6.45 -19.86 8.18
CA LEU A 221 -5.71 -19.81 6.91
C LEU A 221 -5.62 -21.19 6.23
N ARG A 222 -5.30 -22.25 6.98
CA ARG A 222 -5.21 -23.62 6.49
C ARG A 222 -6.58 -24.17 6.04
N LEU A 223 -7.65 -23.82 6.76
CA LEU A 223 -9.02 -24.16 6.40
C LEU A 223 -9.59 -23.29 5.27
N ARG A 224 -8.83 -22.32 4.77
CA ARG A 224 -9.23 -21.37 3.73
C ARG A 224 -10.47 -20.54 4.09
N GLU A 225 -10.74 -20.36 5.38
CA GLU A 225 -11.74 -19.40 5.87
C GLU A 225 -11.24 -17.97 5.67
N THR A 226 -9.92 -17.76 5.80
CA THR A 226 -9.24 -16.49 5.57
C THR A 226 -8.13 -16.64 4.54
N ASP A 227 -7.78 -15.52 3.89
CA ASP A 227 -6.66 -15.42 2.96
C ASP A 227 -5.49 -14.64 3.57
N VAL A 228 -5.80 -13.72 4.49
CA VAL A 228 -4.88 -12.97 5.34
C VAL A 228 -5.43 -13.00 6.77
N ALA A 229 -4.59 -13.05 7.78
CA ALA A 229 -5.02 -12.96 9.17
C ALA A 229 -4.13 -11.98 9.95
N LEU A 230 -4.77 -11.10 10.74
CA LEU A 230 -4.16 -10.30 11.78
C LEU A 230 -4.30 -11.06 13.10
N ALA A 231 -3.19 -11.40 13.73
CA ALA A 231 -3.19 -12.13 14.99
C ALA A 231 -2.24 -11.49 16.01
N GLY A 232 -2.63 -11.51 17.26
CA GLY A 232 -1.79 -10.91 18.30
C GLY A 232 -2.51 -10.73 19.63
N GLY A 233 -2.18 -9.68 20.36
CA GLY A 233 -2.84 -9.34 21.61
C GLY A 233 -2.32 -8.06 22.22
N VAL A 234 -3.05 -7.58 23.23
CA VAL A 234 -2.75 -6.37 23.96
C VAL A 234 -3.00 -6.57 25.46
N GLN A 235 -2.21 -5.89 26.26
CA GLN A 235 -2.35 -5.82 27.71
C GLN A 235 -1.93 -4.44 28.19
N LEU A 236 -2.81 -3.76 28.93
CA LEU A 236 -2.48 -2.56 29.67
C LEU A 236 -2.90 -2.73 31.13
N THR A 237 -2.16 -2.07 32.01
CA THR A 237 -2.38 -2.08 33.46
C THR A 237 -2.77 -0.67 33.91
N LEU A 238 -4.08 -0.43 33.98
CA LEU A 238 -4.64 0.90 34.25
C LEU A 238 -5.18 1.05 35.66
N SER A 239 -5.14 -0.01 36.46
CA SER A 239 -5.56 -0.01 37.85
C SER A 239 -4.72 -0.95 38.72
N PRO A 240 -4.64 -0.72 40.05
CA PRO A 240 -3.90 -1.58 40.97
C PRO A 240 -4.63 -2.90 41.29
N PHE A 241 -5.89 -3.06 40.96
CA PHE A 241 -6.73 -4.14 41.47
C PHE A 241 -6.20 -5.54 41.13
N THR A 242 -5.82 -5.77 39.89
CA THR A 242 -5.26 -7.05 39.46
C THR A 242 -3.92 -7.30 40.13
N ALA A 243 -3.07 -6.27 40.32
CA ALA A 243 -1.79 -6.40 41.03
C ALA A 243 -1.99 -6.77 42.52
N ILE A 244 -3.02 -6.20 43.17
CA ILE A 244 -3.39 -6.56 44.54
C ILE A 244 -3.78 -8.05 44.61
N ALA A 245 -4.67 -8.50 43.70
CA ALA A 245 -5.11 -9.91 43.68
C ALA A 245 -3.94 -10.88 43.44
N LEU A 246 -3.08 -10.58 42.47
CA LEU A 246 -1.91 -11.39 42.17
C LEU A 246 -0.88 -11.41 43.31
N SER A 247 -0.75 -10.31 44.08
CA SER A 247 0.06 -10.25 45.29
C SER A 247 -0.47 -11.18 46.39
N LYS A 248 -1.81 -11.24 46.57
CA LYS A 248 -2.45 -12.17 47.51
C LYS A 248 -2.24 -13.64 47.13
N TRP A 249 -2.05 -13.86 45.85
CA TRP A 249 -1.71 -15.21 45.34
C TRP A 249 -0.21 -15.50 45.38
N SER A 250 0.63 -14.59 45.86
CA SER A 250 2.09 -14.67 45.89
C SER A 250 2.73 -14.96 44.51
N ALA A 251 2.07 -14.44 43.46
CA ALA A 251 2.55 -14.64 42.10
C ALA A 251 3.53 -13.56 41.64
N LEU A 252 3.46 -12.36 42.24
CA LEU A 252 4.33 -11.24 41.88
C LEU A 252 5.65 -11.23 42.62
N SER A 253 6.73 -10.96 41.90
CA SER A 253 8.06 -10.80 42.44
C SER A 253 8.14 -9.52 43.28
N PRO A 254 8.50 -9.62 44.58
CA PRO A 254 8.77 -8.44 45.40
C PRO A 254 10.00 -7.66 44.93
N THR A 255 10.96 -8.34 44.25
CA THR A 255 12.16 -7.71 43.69
C THR A 255 11.93 -7.02 42.37
N GLY A 256 10.76 -7.21 41.76
CA GLY A 256 10.36 -6.60 40.51
C GLY A 256 11.07 -7.15 39.26
N ARG A 257 11.48 -8.40 39.29
CA ARG A 257 12.19 -9.05 38.18
C ARG A 257 11.60 -10.43 37.88
N CYS A 258 11.58 -10.81 36.60
CA CYS A 258 11.37 -12.19 36.18
C CYS A 258 12.69 -12.91 36.11
N ASN A 259 13.06 -13.61 37.18
CA ASN A 259 14.31 -14.38 37.27
C ASN A 259 14.09 -15.78 36.64
N SER A 260 13.86 -15.86 35.35
CA SER A 260 13.47 -17.09 34.66
C SER A 260 14.51 -18.17 34.79
N PHE A 261 14.11 -19.34 35.33
CA PHE A 261 14.93 -20.53 35.61
C PHE A 261 16.05 -20.32 36.64
N ASP A 262 16.22 -19.14 37.22
CA ASP A 262 17.27 -18.81 38.17
C ASP A 262 16.91 -19.27 39.59
N ALA A 263 17.93 -19.49 40.38
CA ALA A 263 17.80 -19.83 41.81
C ALA A 263 17.11 -18.75 42.64
N ASN A 264 17.06 -17.51 42.17
CA ASN A 264 16.40 -16.38 42.82
C ASN A 264 14.98 -16.16 42.29
N ALA A 265 14.40 -17.12 41.53
CA ALA A 265 13.02 -17.03 41.06
C ALA A 265 12.07 -16.88 42.27
N ASP A 266 11.34 -15.79 42.34
CA ASP A 266 10.44 -15.37 43.43
C ASP A 266 9.07 -14.89 42.97
N GLY A 267 8.76 -15.01 41.67
CA GLY A 267 7.52 -14.55 41.02
C GLY A 267 7.80 -13.80 39.73
N PHE A 268 6.77 -13.30 39.10
CA PHE A 268 6.89 -12.48 37.89
C PHE A 268 6.64 -11.00 38.17
N VAL A 269 7.09 -10.13 37.27
CA VAL A 269 6.73 -8.71 37.20
C VAL A 269 5.75 -8.51 36.05
N ARG A 270 4.69 -7.74 36.28
CA ARG A 270 3.70 -7.41 35.22
C ARG A 270 4.30 -6.50 34.16
N GLY A 271 3.86 -6.62 32.95
CA GLY A 271 4.20 -5.72 31.84
C GLY A 271 3.01 -5.38 30.99
N GLU A 272 3.13 -4.29 30.27
CA GLU A 272 2.18 -3.79 29.29
C GLU A 272 2.68 -4.05 27.86
N GLY A 273 1.79 -3.95 26.89
CA GLY A 273 2.18 -3.90 25.49
C GLY A 273 1.14 -4.47 24.53
N CYS A 274 1.44 -4.28 23.29
CA CYS A 274 0.64 -4.74 22.16
C CYS A 274 1.54 -5.31 21.08
N GLY A 275 1.17 -6.45 20.52
CA GLY A 275 1.81 -7.02 19.35
C GLY A 275 0.77 -7.56 18.36
N VAL A 276 0.98 -7.29 17.08
CA VAL A 276 0.16 -7.80 15.98
C VAL A 276 1.07 -8.34 14.88
N VAL A 277 0.76 -9.52 14.39
CA VAL A 277 1.44 -10.13 13.24
C VAL A 277 0.47 -10.32 12.09
N VAL A 278 0.97 -10.16 10.87
CA VAL A 278 0.23 -10.42 9.63
C VAL A 278 0.66 -11.76 9.09
N LEU A 279 -0.32 -12.65 8.90
CA LEU A 279 -0.11 -14.03 8.51
C LEU A 279 -0.79 -14.32 7.16
N LYS A 280 -0.10 -15.10 6.31
CA LYS A 280 -0.61 -15.63 5.04
C LYS A 280 -0.16 -17.08 4.87
N ARG A 281 -0.90 -17.89 4.08
CA ARG A 281 -0.34 -19.18 3.64
C ARG A 281 0.97 -18.93 2.90
N LEU A 282 1.99 -19.76 3.13
CA LEU A 282 3.31 -19.55 2.51
C LEU A 282 3.24 -19.53 0.98
N ALA A 283 2.44 -20.42 0.39
CA ALA A 283 2.26 -20.45 -1.06
C ALA A 283 1.65 -19.15 -1.61
N ASP A 284 0.69 -18.56 -0.87
CA ASP A 284 0.09 -17.27 -1.25
C ASP A 284 1.09 -16.12 -1.10
N ALA A 285 1.85 -16.08 0.00
CA ALA A 285 2.86 -15.06 0.21
C ALA A 285 3.94 -15.06 -0.87
N VAL A 286 4.41 -16.26 -1.28
CA VAL A 286 5.38 -16.42 -2.36
C VAL A 286 4.79 -16.01 -3.71
N ARG A 287 3.56 -16.42 -4.02
CA ARG A 287 2.83 -16.01 -5.25
C ARG A 287 2.69 -14.48 -5.32
N ASP A 288 2.32 -13.86 -4.21
CA ASP A 288 2.04 -12.42 -4.12
C ASP A 288 3.33 -11.59 -3.95
N GLN A 289 4.49 -12.27 -3.91
CA GLN A 289 5.82 -11.67 -3.73
C GLN A 289 5.98 -10.90 -2.42
N ASP A 290 5.27 -11.32 -1.36
CA ASP A 290 5.40 -10.73 -0.04
C ASP A 290 6.77 -11.03 0.57
N ARG A 291 7.28 -10.12 1.39
CA ARG A 291 8.45 -10.35 2.21
C ARG A 291 8.12 -11.32 3.35
N VAL A 292 8.62 -12.53 3.30
CA VAL A 292 8.46 -13.52 4.38
C VAL A 292 9.54 -13.29 5.43
N LEU A 293 9.14 -13.04 6.67
CA LEU A 293 10.04 -12.81 7.82
C LEU A 293 10.46 -14.13 8.47
N ALA A 294 9.48 -15.02 8.64
CA ALA A 294 9.65 -16.38 9.16
C ALA A 294 8.43 -17.22 8.77
N VAL A 295 8.48 -18.51 9.01
CA VAL A 295 7.42 -19.47 8.69
C VAL A 295 6.94 -20.18 9.95
N VAL A 296 5.63 -20.16 10.23
CA VAL A 296 5.01 -21.02 11.23
C VAL A 296 4.80 -22.40 10.60
N ARG A 297 5.59 -23.37 11.05
CA ARG A 297 5.52 -24.76 10.58
C ARG A 297 4.37 -25.52 11.21
N GLY A 298 4.21 -25.37 12.53
CA GLY A 298 3.16 -26.03 13.29
C GLY A 298 2.80 -25.28 14.56
N SER A 299 1.60 -25.50 15.04
CA SER A 299 1.10 -24.94 16.28
C SER A 299 0.07 -25.87 16.92
N ALA A 300 0.05 -25.94 18.24
CA ALA A 300 -0.92 -26.73 18.96
C ALA A 300 -1.39 -26.02 20.25
N THR A 301 -2.59 -26.39 20.70
CA THR A 301 -3.14 -25.96 21.98
C THR A 301 -3.74 -27.18 22.69
N ASN A 302 -3.70 -27.18 24.00
CA ASN A 302 -4.40 -28.16 24.84
C ASN A 302 -4.79 -27.55 26.21
N SER A 303 -5.27 -28.36 27.11
CA SER A 303 -5.56 -27.98 28.50
C SER A 303 -4.83 -28.89 29.46
N ASP A 304 -4.44 -28.35 30.61
CA ASP A 304 -3.80 -29.11 31.72
C ASP A 304 -4.73 -30.23 32.26
N GLY A 305 -6.02 -30.16 31.99
CA GLY A 305 -6.99 -31.08 32.52
C GLY A 305 -7.07 -31.01 34.05
N ARG A 306 -7.21 -32.14 34.72
CA ARG A 306 -7.22 -32.19 36.19
C ARG A 306 -5.78 -32.26 36.71
N SER A 307 -5.25 -31.11 37.09
CA SER A 307 -3.95 -30.97 37.75
C SER A 307 -4.07 -30.93 39.29
N ASN A 308 -2.99 -30.61 39.99
CA ASN A 308 -2.99 -30.46 41.46
C ASN A 308 -3.78 -29.24 41.96
N GLY A 309 -4.24 -28.41 41.12
CA GLY A 309 -5.07 -27.20 41.36
C GLY A 309 -5.34 -26.49 40.05
N MET A 310 -6.41 -25.67 40.00
CA MET A 310 -6.85 -24.99 38.76
C MET A 310 -5.71 -24.16 38.13
N THR A 311 -4.83 -23.62 38.94
CA THR A 311 -3.71 -22.75 38.55
C THR A 311 -2.34 -23.43 38.59
N ALA A 312 -2.31 -24.75 38.91
CA ALA A 312 -1.07 -25.49 38.96
C ALA A 312 -0.71 -26.03 37.58
N PRO A 313 0.48 -25.73 37.04
CA PRO A 313 0.91 -26.25 35.75
C PRO A 313 1.00 -27.76 35.72
N ASN A 314 0.86 -28.36 34.52
CA ASN A 314 0.95 -29.82 34.32
C ASN A 314 2.04 -30.14 33.29
N ALA A 315 3.15 -30.73 33.74
CA ALA A 315 4.27 -31.08 32.86
C ALA A 315 3.87 -32.04 31.72
N LEU A 316 2.97 -33.00 31.99
CA LEU A 316 2.52 -33.92 30.93
C LEU A 316 1.74 -33.19 29.85
N ALA A 317 0.83 -32.29 30.25
CA ALA A 317 0.05 -31.49 29.26
C ALA A 317 0.97 -30.55 28.46
N GLN A 318 1.94 -29.92 29.10
CA GLN A 318 2.95 -29.10 28.40
C GLN A 318 3.76 -29.93 27.41
N ARG A 319 4.20 -31.12 27.78
CA ARG A 319 4.91 -32.07 26.90
C ARG A 319 4.04 -32.47 25.74
N ASP A 320 2.75 -32.75 25.97
CA ASP A 320 1.82 -33.17 24.93
C ASP A 320 1.53 -32.06 23.89
N VAL A 321 1.39 -30.80 24.31
CA VAL A 321 1.20 -29.68 23.38
C VAL A 321 2.45 -29.42 22.55
N ILE A 322 3.65 -29.52 23.14
CA ILE A 322 4.94 -29.40 22.43
C ILE A 322 5.06 -30.50 21.38
N THR A 323 4.83 -31.76 21.77
CA THR A 323 4.92 -32.92 20.87
C THR A 323 3.91 -32.82 19.73
N SER A 324 2.70 -32.34 20.01
CA SER A 324 1.66 -32.13 19.01
C SER A 324 2.05 -31.05 18.00
N ALA A 325 2.61 -29.93 18.46
CA ALA A 325 3.08 -28.86 17.58
C ALA A 325 4.25 -29.31 16.69
N LEU A 326 5.21 -30.03 17.24
CA LEU A 326 6.34 -30.62 16.49
C LEU A 326 5.86 -31.61 15.42
N LYS A 327 4.90 -32.47 15.77
CA LYS A 327 4.30 -33.41 14.82
C LYS A 327 3.58 -32.70 13.67
N LEU A 328 2.80 -31.65 13.98
CA LEU A 328 2.14 -30.85 12.95
C LEU A 328 3.11 -30.03 12.10
N ALA A 329 4.26 -29.67 12.68
CA ALA A 329 5.33 -28.97 11.97
C ALA A 329 6.14 -29.89 11.05
N ASP A 330 6.07 -31.21 11.23
CA ASP A 330 6.97 -32.19 10.63
C ASP A 330 8.45 -31.83 10.94
N VAL A 331 8.73 -31.54 12.23
CA VAL A 331 10.03 -31.07 12.72
C VAL A 331 10.48 -31.98 13.87
N THR A 332 11.73 -32.43 13.80
CA THR A 332 12.35 -33.18 14.89
C THR A 332 12.84 -32.24 16.00
N PRO A 333 12.72 -32.63 17.29
CA PRO A 333 13.10 -31.78 18.42
C PRO A 333 14.56 -31.31 18.39
N ASP A 334 15.48 -32.16 17.92
CA ASP A 334 16.92 -31.91 17.82
C ASP A 334 17.28 -30.79 16.83
N SER A 335 16.42 -30.54 15.85
CA SER A 335 16.56 -29.45 14.87
C SER A 335 16.15 -28.07 15.39
N VAL A 336 15.56 -27.97 16.59
CA VAL A 336 15.21 -26.69 17.24
C VAL A 336 16.34 -26.25 18.16
N ASN A 337 16.88 -25.06 17.94
CA ASN A 337 18.03 -24.51 18.67
C ASN A 337 17.69 -23.42 19.67
N TYR A 338 16.46 -22.92 19.62
CA TYR A 338 15.98 -21.87 20.53
C TYR A 338 14.54 -22.13 20.93
N VAL A 339 14.24 -22.03 22.23
CA VAL A 339 12.87 -22.00 22.75
C VAL A 339 12.66 -20.70 23.52
N GLU A 340 11.74 -19.90 23.05
CA GLU A 340 11.17 -18.80 23.81
C GLU A 340 10.16 -19.40 24.77
N THR A 341 10.53 -19.50 26.01
CA THR A 341 9.78 -20.21 27.05
C THR A 341 8.65 -19.37 27.64
N HIS A 342 7.74 -20.01 28.34
CA HIS A 342 6.83 -19.27 29.20
C HIS A 342 7.60 -18.56 30.32
N GLY A 343 8.54 -19.23 31.00
CA GLY A 343 9.63 -18.69 31.79
C GLY A 343 9.27 -17.46 32.64
N THR A 344 8.34 -17.61 33.57
CA THR A 344 7.83 -16.51 34.40
C THR A 344 8.71 -16.12 35.59
N GLY A 345 9.67 -16.92 35.94
CA GLY A 345 10.51 -16.72 37.16
C GLY A 345 9.78 -17.15 38.44
N THR A 346 8.82 -18.06 38.35
CA THR A 346 8.09 -18.55 39.50
C THR A 346 8.75 -19.81 40.09
N VAL A 347 8.75 -19.92 41.40
CA VAL A 347 9.40 -21.03 42.15
C VAL A 347 8.91 -22.41 41.71
N LEU A 348 7.63 -22.53 41.34
CA LEU A 348 7.00 -23.80 40.96
C LEU A 348 6.93 -23.97 39.45
N GLY A 349 6.63 -22.90 38.72
CA GLY A 349 6.33 -22.96 37.28
C GLY A 349 7.54 -23.30 36.43
N ASP A 350 8.66 -22.66 36.71
CA ASP A 350 9.89 -22.82 35.91
C ASP A 350 10.47 -24.25 35.97
N PRO A 351 10.54 -24.93 37.15
CA PRO A 351 10.92 -26.34 37.20
C PRO A 351 10.00 -27.29 36.44
N ILE A 352 8.66 -27.06 36.49
CA ILE A 352 7.68 -27.89 35.78
C ILE A 352 7.82 -27.68 34.26
N GLU A 353 8.01 -26.44 33.81
CA GLU A 353 8.25 -26.14 32.39
C GLU A 353 9.56 -26.76 31.93
N PHE A 354 10.63 -26.65 32.74
CA PHE A 354 11.93 -27.26 32.44
C PHE A 354 11.82 -28.78 32.27
N GLU A 355 11.07 -29.46 33.14
CA GLU A 355 10.83 -30.92 33.03
C GLU A 355 10.22 -31.28 31.68
N SER A 356 9.23 -30.48 31.21
CA SER A 356 8.56 -30.68 29.92
C SER A 356 9.51 -30.43 28.74
N LEU A 357 10.33 -29.39 28.81
CA LEU A 357 11.35 -29.05 27.82
C LEU A 357 12.46 -30.06 27.77
N ALA A 358 12.94 -30.54 28.93
CA ALA A 358 13.95 -31.58 29.03
C ALA A 358 13.49 -32.91 28.40
N ALA A 359 12.24 -33.28 28.63
CA ALA A 359 11.64 -34.50 28.06
C ALA A 359 11.35 -34.40 26.54
N THR A 360 11.37 -33.21 25.94
CA THR A 360 11.11 -32.97 24.51
C THR A 360 12.36 -32.49 23.80
N TYR A 361 12.78 -31.27 24.02
CA TYR A 361 13.92 -30.61 23.36
C TYR A 361 15.26 -30.94 24.01
N GLY A 362 15.29 -31.42 25.28
CA GLY A 362 16.49 -31.70 26.03
C GLY A 362 17.14 -33.05 25.73
N LEU A 363 16.47 -33.92 24.98
CA LEU A 363 16.99 -35.26 24.63
C LEU A 363 18.24 -35.15 23.74
N GLY A 364 19.22 -36.01 23.98
CA GLY A 364 20.40 -36.14 23.15
C GLY A 364 21.58 -35.29 23.61
N LYS A 365 22.32 -35.76 24.63
CA LYS A 365 23.63 -35.23 25.02
C LYS A 365 24.74 -36.12 24.48
N GLY A 366 24.86 -36.20 23.12
CA GLY A 366 25.92 -36.92 22.44
C GLY A 366 26.99 -35.97 21.86
N GLN A 367 28.18 -36.50 21.53
CA GLN A 367 29.19 -35.75 20.77
C GLN A 367 28.61 -35.44 19.36
N GLY A 368 28.38 -34.14 19.08
CA GLY A 368 27.90 -33.67 17.78
C GLY A 368 26.48 -33.08 17.79
N GLU A 369 25.77 -33.07 18.91
CA GLU A 369 24.43 -32.49 18.99
C GLU A 369 24.48 -30.98 19.23
N SER A 370 23.60 -30.27 18.53
CA SER A 370 23.50 -28.81 18.58
C SER A 370 22.81 -28.38 19.88
N PRO A 371 23.34 -27.39 20.66
CA PRO A 371 22.72 -26.90 21.87
C PRO A 371 21.38 -26.24 21.60
N CYS A 372 20.46 -26.24 22.58
CA CYS A 372 19.18 -25.56 22.51
C CYS A 372 19.09 -24.51 23.62
N ALA A 373 18.99 -23.25 23.25
CA ALA A 373 18.90 -22.12 24.15
C ALA A 373 17.48 -21.93 24.68
N LEU A 374 17.34 -21.67 25.99
CA LEU A 374 16.09 -21.29 26.64
C LEU A 374 16.12 -19.78 26.94
N GLY A 375 15.22 -19.02 26.35
CA GLY A 375 15.05 -17.58 26.60
C GLY A 375 13.67 -17.23 27.11
N SER A 376 13.54 -16.09 27.77
CA SER A 376 12.26 -15.48 28.11
C SER A 376 12.31 -13.98 27.94
N VAL A 377 11.47 -13.42 27.05
CA VAL A 377 11.33 -11.97 26.85
C VAL A 377 10.90 -11.24 28.13
N LYS A 378 10.28 -11.97 29.05
CA LYS A 378 9.81 -11.43 30.34
C LYS A 378 10.93 -10.89 31.20
N THR A 379 12.13 -11.37 30.98
CA THR A 379 13.31 -10.84 31.67
C THR A 379 13.67 -9.43 31.24
N ASN A 380 13.23 -9.01 30.05
CA ASN A 380 13.45 -7.65 29.52
C ASN A 380 12.28 -6.72 29.81
N ILE A 381 11.02 -7.16 29.57
CA ILE A 381 9.85 -6.28 29.51
C ILE A 381 8.73 -6.66 30.51
N GLY A 382 8.97 -7.65 31.35
CA GLY A 382 7.95 -8.18 32.24
C GLY A 382 6.96 -9.14 31.54
N HIS A 383 6.01 -9.62 32.33
CA HIS A 383 4.98 -10.53 31.85
C HIS A 383 3.77 -9.74 31.30
N LEU A 384 3.61 -9.74 29.97
CA LEU A 384 2.56 -8.98 29.28
C LEU A 384 1.19 -9.70 29.29
N GLU A 385 0.97 -10.65 30.20
CA GLU A 385 -0.31 -11.36 30.37
C GLU A 385 -0.91 -11.78 29.02
N ALA A 386 -2.06 -11.23 28.59
CA ALA A 386 -2.70 -11.60 27.33
C ALA A 386 -1.81 -11.37 26.09
N ALA A 387 -0.90 -10.43 26.13
CA ALA A 387 0.04 -10.12 25.04
C ALA A 387 1.39 -10.87 25.16
N ALA A 388 1.61 -11.66 26.22
CA ALA A 388 2.90 -12.32 26.46
C ALA A 388 3.31 -13.29 25.35
N GLY A 389 2.33 -14.05 24.83
CA GLY A 389 2.58 -15.02 23.77
C GLY A 389 3.04 -14.37 22.46
N VAL A 390 2.44 -13.26 22.05
CA VAL A 390 2.83 -12.53 20.82
C VAL A 390 4.16 -11.82 20.99
N ALA A 391 4.49 -11.30 22.19
CA ALA A 391 5.80 -10.70 22.45
C ALA A 391 6.92 -11.72 22.28
N GLY A 392 6.78 -12.91 22.89
CA GLY A 392 7.71 -14.02 22.72
C GLY A 392 7.76 -14.52 21.28
N PHE A 393 6.62 -14.58 20.60
CA PHE A 393 6.55 -14.97 19.19
C PHE A 393 7.32 -13.99 18.29
N ILE A 394 7.14 -12.68 18.48
CA ILE A 394 7.86 -11.65 17.71
C ILE A 394 9.38 -11.76 17.98
N LYS A 395 9.78 -11.95 19.23
CA LYS A 395 11.21 -12.19 19.58
C LYS A 395 11.77 -13.41 18.85
N ALA A 396 11.04 -14.53 18.84
CA ALA A 396 11.47 -15.74 18.15
C ALA A 396 11.58 -15.54 16.63
N VAL A 397 10.62 -14.85 16.01
CA VAL A 397 10.65 -14.48 14.58
C VAL A 397 11.88 -13.63 14.27
N LEU A 398 12.16 -12.60 15.06
CA LEU A 398 13.30 -11.72 14.86
C LEU A 398 14.63 -12.46 15.08
N ALA A 399 14.73 -13.33 16.09
CA ALA A 399 15.92 -14.13 16.35
C ALA A 399 16.23 -15.08 15.18
N VAL A 400 15.21 -15.76 14.65
CA VAL A 400 15.34 -16.65 13.47
C VAL A 400 15.73 -15.84 12.23
N GLN A 401 15.10 -14.70 12.01
CA GLN A 401 15.38 -13.82 10.86
C GLN A 401 16.81 -13.29 10.90
N ARG A 402 17.24 -12.77 12.05
CA ARG A 402 18.55 -12.14 12.25
C ARG A 402 19.69 -13.17 12.40
N GLY A 403 19.35 -14.44 12.66
CA GLY A 403 20.35 -15.47 12.89
C GLY A 403 21.14 -15.25 14.20
N HIS A 404 20.47 -14.69 15.22
CA HIS A 404 21.09 -14.36 16.49
C HIS A 404 20.16 -14.69 17.64
N ILE A 405 20.68 -15.22 18.74
CA ILE A 405 19.95 -15.57 19.97
C ILE A 405 20.26 -14.50 21.01
N PRO A 406 19.30 -13.65 21.42
CA PRO A 406 19.50 -12.67 22.48
C PRO A 406 19.75 -13.34 23.85
N ARG A 407 20.51 -12.65 24.69
CA ARG A 407 20.74 -13.09 26.08
C ARG A 407 19.44 -13.07 26.87
N ASN A 408 19.33 -13.97 27.83
CA ASN A 408 18.33 -13.98 28.89
C ASN A 408 18.86 -13.20 30.08
N LEU A 409 18.13 -12.20 30.60
CA LEU A 409 18.59 -11.40 31.73
C LEU A 409 18.38 -12.14 33.06
N HIS A 410 19.03 -11.67 34.11
CA HIS A 410 18.84 -12.09 35.52
C HIS A 410 19.09 -13.58 35.79
N PHE A 411 19.78 -14.30 34.90
CA PHE A 411 20.17 -15.68 35.14
C PHE A 411 21.62 -15.76 35.63
N THR A 412 21.80 -16.32 36.81
CA THR A 412 23.12 -16.52 37.46
C THR A 412 23.46 -17.98 37.65
N ARG A 413 22.47 -18.78 38.05
CA ARG A 413 22.57 -20.22 38.25
C ARG A 413 21.19 -20.86 38.22
N TRP A 414 21.16 -22.13 37.83
CA TRP A 414 19.91 -22.89 37.79
C TRP A 414 19.19 -22.92 39.14
N ASN A 415 17.84 -22.85 39.07
CA ASN A 415 17.00 -23.15 40.22
C ASN A 415 17.37 -24.53 40.77
N PRO A 416 17.53 -24.70 42.11
CA PRO A 416 17.94 -25.97 42.72
C PRO A 416 17.06 -27.18 42.39
N ALA A 417 15.80 -26.96 42.00
CA ALA A 417 14.86 -27.99 41.54
C ALA A 417 15.06 -28.38 40.04
N ILE A 418 16.02 -27.76 39.35
CA ILE A 418 16.30 -28.00 37.91
C ILE A 418 17.66 -28.71 37.79
N ASP A 419 17.66 -29.91 37.21
CA ASP A 419 18.88 -30.60 36.79
C ASP A 419 19.05 -30.55 35.27
N ALA A 420 19.82 -29.60 34.79
CA ALA A 420 20.12 -29.43 33.37
C ALA A 420 21.31 -30.30 32.89
N SER A 421 22.01 -30.98 33.80
CA SER A 421 23.31 -31.63 33.53
C SER A 421 23.24 -32.72 32.44
N ALA A 422 22.10 -33.41 32.34
CA ALA A 422 21.85 -34.49 31.37
C ALA A 422 21.16 -34.03 30.06
N THR A 423 21.00 -32.74 29.88
CA THR A 423 20.28 -32.17 28.72
C THR A 423 21.19 -31.34 27.83
N ARG A 424 20.76 -31.05 26.59
CA ARG A 424 21.40 -30.08 25.71
C ARG A 424 20.88 -28.63 25.91
N LEU A 425 19.99 -28.43 26.89
CA LEU A 425 19.37 -27.14 27.21
C LEU A 425 20.34 -26.26 28.02
N PHE A 426 20.35 -24.96 27.70
CA PHE A 426 21.09 -23.95 28.44
C PHE A 426 20.38 -22.59 28.39
N VAL A 427 20.68 -21.73 29.37
CA VAL A 427 20.20 -20.36 29.37
C VAL A 427 21.30 -19.44 28.82
N PRO A 428 21.10 -18.68 27.73
CA PRO A 428 22.10 -17.78 27.16
C PRO A 428 22.28 -16.56 28.07
N THR A 429 23.45 -16.38 28.68
CA THR A 429 23.81 -15.21 29.50
C THR A 429 24.40 -14.07 28.66
N GLU A 430 24.80 -14.37 27.41
CA GLU A 430 25.29 -13.43 26.42
C GLU A 430 24.55 -13.62 25.10
N SER A 431 24.47 -12.57 24.33
CA SER A 431 23.92 -12.64 22.97
C SER A 431 24.89 -13.40 22.06
N ALA A 432 24.39 -14.35 21.28
CA ALA A 432 25.21 -15.24 20.48
C ALA A 432 24.67 -15.44 19.07
N PRO A 433 25.53 -15.65 18.05
CA PRO A 433 25.07 -16.04 16.72
C PRO A 433 24.34 -17.39 16.79
N TRP A 434 23.40 -17.60 15.88
CA TRP A 434 22.68 -18.88 15.79
C TRP A 434 23.68 -20.03 15.57
N PRO A 435 23.54 -21.17 16.27
CA PRO A 435 24.40 -22.30 16.05
C PRO A 435 24.42 -22.75 14.59
N ALA A 436 25.60 -23.01 14.05
CA ALA A 436 25.75 -23.56 12.73
C ALA A 436 25.15 -24.97 12.69
N ALA A 437 24.13 -25.16 11.87
CA ALA A 437 23.47 -26.45 11.67
C ALA A 437 23.22 -26.70 10.16
N ALA A 438 23.13 -27.97 9.78
CA ALA A 438 22.73 -28.36 8.44
C ALA A 438 21.20 -28.24 8.33
N GLY A 439 20.70 -27.08 7.95
CA GLY A 439 19.28 -26.83 7.76
C GLY A 439 18.84 -25.43 8.19
N PRO A 440 17.54 -25.11 8.02
CA PRO A 440 17.00 -23.81 8.40
C PRO A 440 17.01 -23.62 9.92
N ARG A 441 17.20 -22.37 10.36
CA ARG A 441 17.07 -21.99 11.77
C ARG A 441 15.65 -22.22 12.25
N ARG A 442 15.48 -22.85 13.42
CA ARG A 442 14.19 -23.15 14.03
C ARG A 442 14.13 -22.73 15.47
N ALA A 443 13.06 -22.02 15.81
CA ALA A 443 12.70 -21.67 17.18
C ALA A 443 11.34 -22.25 17.55
N ALA A 444 11.07 -22.35 18.83
CA ALA A 444 9.76 -22.67 19.36
C ALA A 444 9.32 -21.62 20.39
N VAL A 445 8.02 -21.47 20.59
CA VAL A 445 7.44 -20.52 21.55
C VAL A 445 6.40 -21.21 22.40
N SER A 446 6.51 -21.09 23.72
CA SER A 446 5.55 -21.63 24.69
C SER A 446 4.80 -20.50 25.41
N SER A 447 3.52 -20.69 25.64
CA SER A 447 2.72 -19.82 26.51
C SER A 447 1.68 -20.63 27.25
N PHE A 448 1.66 -20.53 28.57
CA PHE A 448 0.78 -21.33 29.45
C PHE A 448 -0.11 -20.39 30.25
N GLY A 449 -1.44 -20.55 30.11
CA GLY A 449 -2.40 -19.72 30.82
C GLY A 449 -2.73 -20.25 32.21
N LEU A 450 -2.91 -19.34 33.16
CA LEU A 450 -3.26 -19.70 34.55
C LEU A 450 -4.56 -20.53 34.66
N SER A 451 -5.39 -20.55 33.64
CA SER A 451 -6.60 -21.37 33.54
C SER A 451 -6.34 -22.77 32.99
N GLY A 452 -5.08 -23.12 32.76
CA GLY A 452 -4.64 -24.41 32.22
C GLY A 452 -4.67 -24.52 30.70
N THR A 453 -4.91 -23.44 29.95
CA THR A 453 -4.81 -23.46 28.49
C THR A 453 -3.36 -23.24 28.05
N ASN A 454 -2.79 -24.21 27.36
CA ASN A 454 -1.42 -24.18 26.85
C ASN A 454 -1.39 -23.98 25.33
N ALA A 455 -0.39 -23.25 24.85
CA ALA A 455 -0.12 -23.07 23.44
C ALA A 455 1.38 -23.21 23.15
N HIS A 456 1.69 -23.83 22.00
CA HIS A 456 3.06 -24.00 21.51
C HIS A 456 3.11 -23.83 20.00
N VAL A 457 4.12 -23.08 19.50
CA VAL A 457 4.28 -22.76 18.09
C VAL A 457 5.72 -23.02 17.65
N VAL A 458 5.90 -23.63 16.48
CA VAL A 458 7.23 -23.88 15.87
C VAL A 458 7.43 -22.91 14.72
N VAL A 459 8.52 -22.15 14.78
CA VAL A 459 8.91 -21.10 13.81
C VAL A 459 10.18 -21.52 13.08
N GLU A 460 10.20 -21.34 11.77
CA GLU A 460 11.33 -21.67 10.90
C GLU A 460 11.78 -20.45 10.10
N GLN A 461 13.04 -20.43 9.73
CA GLN A 461 13.61 -19.42 8.82
C GLN A 461 12.82 -19.37 7.51
N ALA A 462 12.63 -18.15 7.01
CA ALA A 462 12.03 -17.94 5.69
C ALA A 462 12.84 -18.66 4.60
N PRO A 463 12.17 -19.16 3.54
CA PRO A 463 12.90 -19.66 2.36
C PRO A 463 13.77 -18.56 1.76
N ASP A 464 14.93 -18.93 1.22
CA ASP A 464 15.74 -18.00 0.45
C ASP A 464 14.99 -17.63 -0.82
N THR A 465 14.42 -16.45 -0.86
CA THR A 465 13.84 -15.88 -2.08
C THR A 465 14.96 -15.32 -2.93
N ALA A 466 15.11 -15.85 -4.16
CA ALA A 466 16.00 -15.24 -5.13
C ALA A 466 15.57 -13.77 -5.33
N VAL A 467 16.45 -12.85 -4.97
CA VAL A 467 16.24 -11.43 -5.27
C VAL A 467 16.21 -11.34 -6.79
N ALA A 468 15.07 -11.00 -7.36
CA ALA A 468 14.95 -10.72 -8.77
C ALA A 468 16.02 -9.67 -9.12
N ALA A 469 16.81 -9.95 -10.17
CA ALA A 469 17.80 -8.99 -10.65
C ALA A 469 17.08 -7.66 -10.88
N ALA A 470 17.59 -6.60 -10.28
CA ALA A 470 17.03 -5.26 -10.42
C ALA A 470 16.93 -4.96 -11.92
N GLY A 471 15.73 -4.79 -12.43
CA GLY A 471 15.50 -4.16 -13.72
C GLY A 471 16.22 -2.82 -13.73
N GLY A 472 16.61 -2.31 -14.91
CA GLY A 472 17.35 -1.05 -15.03
C GLY A 472 16.74 0.04 -14.14
N MET A 473 17.60 0.81 -13.49
CA MET A 473 17.15 1.91 -12.61
C MET A 473 16.29 2.87 -13.42
N PRO A 474 15.08 3.23 -12.95
CA PRO A 474 14.25 4.20 -13.65
C PRO A 474 14.98 5.55 -13.70
N TYR A 475 14.94 6.21 -14.85
CA TYR A 475 15.54 7.53 -15.05
C TYR A 475 14.96 8.60 -14.11
N VAL A 476 13.72 8.46 -13.74
CA VAL A 476 12.99 9.33 -12.82
C VAL A 476 12.18 8.50 -11.86
N SER A 477 12.24 8.86 -10.58
CA SER A 477 11.40 8.25 -9.53
C SER A 477 10.34 9.25 -9.07
N ALA A 478 9.09 8.76 -8.92
CA ALA A 478 7.99 9.52 -8.34
C ALA A 478 7.72 9.00 -6.92
N LEU A 479 7.84 9.88 -5.92
CA LEU A 479 7.58 9.58 -4.52
C LEU A 479 6.22 10.19 -4.14
N ASN A 480 5.21 9.34 -3.95
CA ASN A 480 3.90 9.78 -3.47
C ASN A 480 3.89 9.82 -1.94
N VAL A 481 3.62 11.01 -1.39
CA VAL A 481 3.44 11.23 0.05
C VAL A 481 1.99 11.61 0.28
N SER A 482 1.28 10.89 1.15
CA SER A 482 -0.13 11.13 1.41
C SER A 482 -0.46 11.24 2.90
N GLY A 483 -1.58 11.88 3.20
CA GLY A 483 -2.06 12.06 4.57
C GLY A 483 -3.52 12.49 4.59
N LYS A 484 -4.16 12.45 5.76
CA LYS A 484 -5.56 12.89 5.94
C LYS A 484 -5.70 14.40 5.74
N THR A 485 -4.67 15.18 6.06
CA THR A 485 -4.64 16.64 5.92
C THR A 485 -3.34 17.09 5.26
N ALA A 486 -3.29 18.30 4.73
CA ALA A 486 -2.07 18.88 4.18
C ALA A 486 -0.92 18.94 5.22
N ALA A 487 -1.24 19.23 6.49
CA ALA A 487 -0.24 19.22 7.56
C ALA A 487 0.36 17.82 7.78
N ARG A 488 -0.44 16.76 7.66
CA ARG A 488 0.06 15.37 7.74
C ARG A 488 0.92 15.00 6.55
N VAL A 489 0.60 15.48 5.34
CA VAL A 489 1.47 15.32 4.15
C VAL A 489 2.82 15.98 4.39
N ALA A 490 2.82 17.22 4.89
CA ALA A 490 4.05 17.95 5.21
C ALA A 490 4.89 17.23 6.28
N SER A 491 4.25 16.76 7.37
CA SER A 491 4.92 15.98 8.41
C SER A 491 5.52 14.67 7.89
N ALA A 492 4.76 13.92 7.09
CA ALA A 492 5.25 12.67 6.49
C ALA A 492 6.43 12.92 5.53
N ALA A 493 6.39 14.02 4.77
CA ALA A 493 7.49 14.42 3.90
C ALA A 493 8.76 14.76 4.71
N ALA A 494 8.63 15.47 5.84
CA ALA A 494 9.74 15.76 6.73
C ALA A 494 10.39 14.48 7.28
N VAL A 495 9.58 13.59 7.86
CA VAL A 495 10.04 12.30 8.42
C VAL A 495 10.74 11.45 7.35
N LEU A 496 10.17 11.39 6.14
CA LEU A 496 10.77 10.64 5.04
C LEU A 496 12.11 11.25 4.60
N ALA A 497 12.19 12.58 4.51
CA ALA A 497 13.45 13.26 4.17
C ALA A 497 14.54 13.01 5.20
N ASP A 498 14.20 13.04 6.49
CA ASP A 498 15.13 12.76 7.59
C ASP A 498 15.59 11.29 7.58
N TRP A 499 14.66 10.37 7.38
CA TRP A 499 14.99 8.95 7.24
C TRP A 499 15.92 8.70 6.05
N MET A 500 15.61 9.28 4.87
CA MET A 500 16.46 9.15 3.67
C MET A 500 17.85 9.79 3.83
N SER A 501 17.97 10.76 4.74
CA SER A 501 19.25 11.43 5.06
C SER A 501 20.06 10.71 6.14
N GLY A 502 19.42 9.82 6.90
CA GLY A 502 19.97 9.10 8.04
C GLY A 502 19.87 7.57 7.89
N PRO A 503 19.01 6.87 8.63
CA PRO A 503 18.95 5.40 8.65
C PRO A 503 18.69 4.77 7.28
N GLY A 504 17.93 5.44 6.42
CA GLY A 504 17.59 4.99 5.06
C GLY A 504 18.56 5.43 3.97
N ALA A 505 19.71 6.00 4.31
CA ALA A 505 20.65 6.54 3.33
C ALA A 505 21.20 5.51 2.32
N ALA A 506 21.22 4.24 2.69
CA ALA A 506 21.66 3.15 1.82
C ALA A 506 20.53 2.56 0.95
N ALA A 507 19.26 2.85 1.22
CA ALA A 507 18.13 2.29 0.47
C ALA A 507 18.09 2.88 -0.96
N PRO A 508 17.98 2.07 -2.03
CA PRO A 508 17.85 2.58 -3.39
C PRO A 508 16.62 3.49 -3.55
N LEU A 509 16.75 4.62 -4.29
CA LEU A 509 15.63 5.54 -4.50
C LEU A 509 14.43 4.86 -5.17
N ALA A 510 14.67 3.94 -6.10
CA ALA A 510 13.64 3.18 -6.77
C ALA A 510 12.82 2.32 -5.79
N ASP A 511 13.46 1.72 -4.79
CA ASP A 511 12.79 0.89 -3.77
C ASP A 511 11.93 1.76 -2.84
N VAL A 512 12.43 2.95 -2.48
CA VAL A 512 11.65 3.94 -1.70
C VAL A 512 10.40 4.36 -2.48
N ALA A 513 10.58 4.73 -3.76
CA ALA A 513 9.47 5.10 -4.62
C ALA A 513 8.47 3.95 -4.81
N HIS A 514 8.97 2.72 -5.05
CA HIS A 514 8.14 1.52 -5.16
C HIS A 514 7.29 1.29 -3.90
N THR A 515 7.93 1.37 -2.72
CA THR A 515 7.24 1.19 -1.44
C THR A 515 6.13 2.22 -1.24
N LEU A 516 6.42 3.50 -1.48
CA LEU A 516 5.43 4.57 -1.34
C LEU A 516 4.26 4.43 -2.30
N ASN A 517 4.51 3.97 -3.52
CA ASN A 517 3.53 3.90 -4.59
C ASN A 517 2.67 2.63 -4.56
N ARG A 518 3.20 1.52 -4.02
CA ARG A 518 2.57 0.20 -4.09
C ARG A 518 2.21 -0.39 -2.74
N HIS A 519 2.93 -0.01 -1.67
CA HIS A 519 2.86 -0.65 -0.37
C HIS A 519 2.40 0.30 0.76
N ARG A 520 1.79 1.44 0.40
CA ARG A 520 1.19 2.39 1.35
C ARG A 520 -0.22 2.75 0.95
N ALA A 521 -1.09 2.96 1.93
CA ALA A 521 -2.42 3.50 1.73
C ALA A 521 -2.34 4.91 1.14
N ARG A 522 -3.24 5.21 0.20
CA ARG A 522 -3.34 6.53 -0.39
C ARG A 522 -4.48 7.32 0.23
N HIS A 523 -4.13 8.29 1.05
CA HIS A 523 -5.11 9.17 1.69
C HIS A 523 -5.63 10.26 0.76
N ALA A 524 -6.69 10.97 1.22
CA ALA A 524 -7.37 11.99 0.42
C ALA A 524 -6.48 13.17 0.01
N LYS A 525 -5.49 13.55 0.83
CA LYS A 525 -4.49 14.54 0.47
C LYS A 525 -3.18 13.83 0.13
N PHE A 526 -2.56 14.22 -0.96
CA PHE A 526 -1.25 13.67 -1.34
C PHE A 526 -0.48 14.67 -2.19
N ALA A 527 0.82 14.48 -2.24
CA ALA A 527 1.71 15.19 -3.14
C ALA A 527 2.71 14.20 -3.75
N THR A 528 3.22 14.52 -4.91
CA THR A 528 4.22 13.72 -5.61
C THR A 528 5.51 14.51 -5.73
N VAL A 529 6.61 13.92 -5.27
CA VAL A 529 7.96 14.43 -5.50
C VAL A 529 8.59 13.64 -6.63
N ILE A 530 8.93 14.31 -7.72
CA ILE A 530 9.59 13.74 -8.90
C ILE A 530 11.09 14.03 -8.78
N ALA A 531 11.91 12.99 -8.82
CA ALA A 531 13.34 13.11 -8.63
C ALA A 531 14.15 12.13 -9.49
N ARG A 532 15.30 12.55 -9.98
CA ARG A 532 16.26 11.71 -10.71
C ARG A 532 17.24 11.02 -9.79
N ASP A 533 17.49 11.64 -8.65
CA ASP A 533 18.41 11.13 -7.64
C ASP A 533 17.92 11.41 -6.22
N ARG A 534 18.66 10.86 -5.25
CA ARG A 534 18.35 10.98 -3.82
C ARG A 534 18.40 12.43 -3.34
N ALA A 535 19.33 13.25 -3.83
CA ALA A 535 19.49 14.63 -3.39
C ALA A 535 18.29 15.48 -3.84
N GLU A 536 17.84 15.31 -5.09
CA GLU A 536 16.60 15.92 -5.58
C GLU A 536 15.37 15.47 -4.78
N ALA A 537 15.27 14.16 -4.47
CA ALA A 537 14.17 13.62 -3.68
C ALA A 537 14.11 14.25 -2.27
N ILE A 538 15.23 14.27 -1.54
CA ILE A 538 15.30 14.87 -0.20
C ILE A 538 14.99 16.37 -0.26
N ALA A 539 15.53 17.08 -1.24
CA ALA A 539 15.27 18.51 -1.41
C ALA A 539 13.79 18.79 -1.75
N GLY A 540 13.17 17.94 -2.59
CA GLY A 540 11.74 18.01 -2.89
C GLY A 540 10.85 17.73 -1.68
N LEU A 541 11.17 16.70 -0.91
CA LEU A 541 10.46 16.36 0.33
C LEU A 541 10.56 17.47 1.38
N ARG A 542 11.75 18.08 1.55
CA ARG A 542 11.93 19.23 2.46
C ARG A 542 11.17 20.47 2.01
N ALA A 543 11.12 20.74 0.71
CA ALA A 543 10.32 21.83 0.17
C ALA A 543 8.83 21.60 0.41
N LEU A 544 8.35 20.38 0.18
CA LEU A 544 6.96 19.96 0.48
C LEU A 544 6.64 20.12 1.97
N ALA A 545 7.54 19.67 2.85
CA ALA A 545 7.40 19.82 4.29
C ALA A 545 7.31 21.28 4.75
N ALA A 546 8.05 22.17 4.08
CA ALA A 546 8.07 23.60 4.36
C ALA A 546 6.96 24.40 3.62
N GLY A 547 6.13 23.74 2.80
CA GLY A 547 5.13 24.41 1.97
C GLY A 547 5.73 25.34 0.90
N GLN A 548 6.98 25.08 0.48
CA GLN A 548 7.69 25.89 -0.49
C GLN A 548 7.52 25.35 -1.91
N PRO A 549 7.22 26.18 -2.91
CA PRO A 549 7.13 25.76 -4.30
C PRO A 549 8.51 25.30 -4.79
N ARG A 550 8.56 24.16 -5.48
CA ARG A 550 9.75 23.61 -6.09
C ARG A 550 9.40 22.85 -7.36
N VAL A 551 10.22 22.99 -8.39
CA VAL A 551 10.12 22.17 -9.61
C VAL A 551 10.28 20.69 -9.22
N GLY A 552 9.41 19.83 -9.74
CA GLY A 552 9.36 18.41 -9.40
C GLY A 552 8.49 18.08 -8.16
N VAL A 553 7.92 19.07 -7.49
CA VAL A 553 6.93 18.87 -6.44
C VAL A 553 5.56 19.24 -6.97
N VAL A 554 4.65 18.25 -6.98
CA VAL A 554 3.27 18.40 -7.45
C VAL A 554 2.34 18.12 -6.30
N ASP A 555 1.58 19.12 -5.87
CA ASP A 555 0.53 18.98 -4.87
C ASP A 555 -0.78 18.63 -5.60
N CYS A 556 -1.43 17.56 -5.17
CA CYS A 556 -2.64 17.05 -5.80
C CYS A 556 -3.77 16.96 -4.77
N ASP A 557 -4.86 17.66 -5.04
CA ASP A 557 -6.12 17.48 -4.32
C ASP A 557 -7.02 16.51 -5.10
N GLN A 558 -7.36 15.36 -4.52
CA GLN A 558 -8.25 14.37 -5.14
C GLN A 558 -9.62 14.95 -5.51
N HIS A 559 -10.04 16.03 -4.84
CA HIS A 559 -11.33 16.69 -5.09
C HIS A 559 -11.27 17.71 -6.25
N ALA A 560 -10.07 18.01 -6.78
CA ALA A 560 -9.89 18.92 -7.91
C ALA A 560 -10.13 18.26 -9.27
N GLY A 561 -10.26 16.93 -9.33
CA GLY A 561 -10.51 16.18 -10.57
C GLY A 561 -11.97 16.19 -10.98
N GLY A 562 -12.25 16.53 -12.24
CA GLY A 562 -13.55 16.31 -12.87
C GLY A 562 -13.83 14.82 -13.14
N PRO A 563 -14.99 14.49 -13.74
CA PRO A 563 -15.46 13.11 -13.90
C PRO A 563 -14.73 12.30 -14.98
N GLY A 564 -13.67 12.82 -15.60
CA GLY A 564 -12.96 12.13 -16.67
C GLY A 564 -11.66 12.82 -17.08
N ARG A 565 -10.90 12.15 -17.94
CA ARG A 565 -9.61 12.60 -18.47
C ARG A 565 -9.75 12.96 -19.94
N VAL A 566 -9.23 14.12 -20.31
CA VAL A 566 -9.20 14.56 -21.70
C VAL A 566 -7.75 14.66 -22.16
N PHE A 567 -7.41 13.97 -23.27
CA PHE A 567 -6.14 14.16 -23.94
C PHE A 567 -6.25 15.27 -24.96
N VAL A 568 -5.34 16.21 -24.90
CA VAL A 568 -5.27 17.36 -25.79
C VAL A 568 -4.05 17.22 -26.70
N TYR A 569 -4.29 17.12 -28.01
CA TYR A 569 -3.26 16.98 -29.02
C TYR A 569 -2.95 18.33 -29.63
N SER A 570 -1.70 18.82 -29.42
CA SER A 570 -1.26 20.13 -29.93
C SER A 570 -1.06 20.15 -31.44
N GLY A 571 -1.04 21.36 -32.01
CA GLY A 571 -0.61 21.61 -33.36
C GLY A 571 0.91 21.67 -33.50
N GLN A 572 1.37 22.15 -34.69
CA GLN A 572 2.79 22.43 -34.97
C GLN A 572 3.30 23.59 -34.09
N GLY A 573 4.59 23.54 -33.73
CA GLY A 573 5.29 24.56 -32.91
C GLY A 573 5.81 24.04 -31.57
N SER A 574 5.61 22.75 -31.26
CA SER A 574 6.09 22.11 -30.04
C SER A 574 7.33 21.21 -30.24
N GLN A 575 7.86 21.14 -31.45
CA GLN A 575 9.06 20.35 -31.79
C GLN A 575 10.35 21.04 -31.33
N TRP A 576 11.36 20.22 -30.96
CA TRP A 576 12.71 20.65 -30.66
C TRP A 576 13.72 19.56 -31.04
N ALA A 577 14.99 19.90 -31.16
CA ALA A 577 16.08 18.96 -31.41
C ALA A 577 16.14 17.90 -30.26
N SER A 578 16.39 16.64 -30.61
CA SER A 578 16.39 15.49 -29.68
C SER A 578 15.04 15.18 -28.98
N MET A 579 13.92 15.71 -29.48
CA MET A 579 12.59 15.40 -29.01
C MET A 579 12.31 13.88 -29.10
N GLY A 580 11.95 13.26 -27.98
CA GLY A 580 11.64 11.81 -27.90
C GLY A 580 12.85 10.89 -27.72
N GLN A 581 14.09 11.37 -27.91
CA GLN A 581 15.30 10.54 -27.80
C GLN A 581 15.45 9.87 -26.43
N GLN A 582 15.23 10.62 -25.36
CA GLN A 582 15.30 10.08 -23.99
C GLN A 582 14.16 9.09 -23.70
N LEU A 583 12.96 9.34 -24.22
CA LEU A 583 11.84 8.41 -24.08
C LEU A 583 12.09 7.11 -24.83
N LEU A 584 12.68 7.21 -26.03
CA LEU A 584 13.04 6.02 -26.82
C LEU A 584 14.07 5.14 -26.10
N ALA A 585 15.03 5.77 -25.38
CA ALA A 585 16.06 5.07 -24.63
C ALA A 585 15.59 4.49 -23.29
N ASN A 586 14.68 5.18 -22.59
CA ASN A 586 14.37 4.88 -21.17
C ASN A 586 12.97 4.33 -20.93
N GLU A 587 12.04 4.44 -21.90
CA GLU A 587 10.63 4.03 -21.76
C GLU A 587 10.30 2.87 -22.73
N PRO A 588 10.32 1.61 -22.26
CA PRO A 588 10.10 0.46 -23.14
C PRO A 588 8.76 0.48 -23.88
N ALA A 589 7.71 1.01 -23.25
CA ALA A 589 6.39 1.14 -23.88
C ALA A 589 6.39 2.15 -25.03
N PHE A 590 7.10 3.27 -24.87
CA PHE A 590 7.29 4.25 -25.92
C PHE A 590 8.11 3.70 -27.08
N ALA A 591 9.26 3.05 -26.77
CA ALA A 591 10.13 2.44 -27.77
C ALA A 591 9.38 1.36 -28.58
N LYS A 592 8.56 0.54 -27.90
CA LYS A 592 7.70 -0.45 -28.55
C LYS A 592 6.69 0.20 -29.48
N ALA A 593 5.98 1.24 -29.02
CA ALA A 593 4.99 1.95 -29.81
C ALA A 593 5.61 2.60 -31.05
N VAL A 594 6.80 3.18 -30.93
CA VAL A 594 7.54 3.72 -32.07
C VAL A 594 7.90 2.61 -33.05
N ALA A 595 8.43 1.47 -32.56
CA ALA A 595 8.82 0.33 -33.42
C ALA A 595 7.63 -0.31 -34.15
N GLU A 596 6.46 -0.38 -33.50
CA GLU A 596 5.22 -0.88 -34.14
C GLU A 596 4.67 0.10 -35.18
N LEU A 597 4.84 1.41 -34.96
CA LEU A 597 4.38 2.44 -35.88
C LEU A 597 5.33 2.66 -37.06
N ASP A 598 6.64 2.40 -36.90
CA ASP A 598 7.67 2.76 -37.87
C ASP A 598 7.49 2.14 -39.26
N PRO A 599 7.11 0.85 -39.42
CA PRO A 599 6.86 0.25 -40.74
C PRO A 599 5.73 1.00 -41.49
N ILE A 600 4.66 1.36 -40.77
CA ILE A 600 3.53 2.12 -41.33
C ILE A 600 3.98 3.55 -41.66
N PHE A 601 4.81 4.11 -40.81
CA PHE A 601 5.34 5.45 -41.02
C PHE A 601 6.23 5.53 -42.25
N VAL A 602 7.14 4.56 -42.44
CA VAL A 602 8.01 4.47 -43.62
C VAL A 602 7.17 4.34 -44.89
N ASP A 603 6.13 3.46 -44.87
CA ASP A 603 5.25 3.27 -46.05
C ASP A 603 4.47 4.55 -46.43
N GLN A 604 3.90 5.23 -45.44
CA GLN A 604 3.03 6.40 -45.68
C GLN A 604 3.81 7.71 -45.82
N VAL A 605 4.94 7.87 -45.15
CA VAL A 605 5.69 9.14 -45.07
C VAL A 605 6.96 9.13 -45.92
N GLY A 606 7.61 7.96 -46.04
CA GLY A 606 8.79 7.75 -46.86
C GLY A 606 10.13 7.88 -46.10
N PHE A 607 10.11 7.97 -44.79
CA PHE A 607 11.29 7.91 -43.91
C PHE A 607 10.93 7.30 -42.55
N SER A 608 11.94 6.90 -41.78
CA SER A 608 11.74 6.22 -40.47
C SER A 608 11.53 7.25 -39.35
N LEU A 609 10.46 7.09 -38.59
CA LEU A 609 10.23 7.84 -37.33
C LEU A 609 11.27 7.44 -36.29
N GLN A 610 11.51 6.13 -36.14
CA GLN A 610 12.46 5.62 -35.17
C GLN A 610 13.87 6.17 -35.40
N GLN A 611 14.35 6.18 -36.65
CA GLN A 611 15.63 6.71 -36.99
C GLN A 611 15.70 8.23 -36.75
N THR A 612 14.64 8.96 -37.09
CA THR A 612 14.57 10.43 -36.84
C THR A 612 14.70 10.74 -35.36
N LEU A 613 14.07 9.93 -34.48
CA LEU A 613 14.18 10.12 -33.03
C LEU A 613 15.56 9.69 -32.47
N ILE A 614 16.20 8.67 -33.06
CA ILE A 614 17.56 8.24 -32.71
C ILE A 614 18.57 9.32 -33.05
N ASP A 615 18.51 9.84 -34.27
CA ASP A 615 19.44 10.86 -34.77
C ASP A 615 19.32 12.16 -33.95
N GLY A 616 18.10 12.50 -33.50
CA GLY A 616 17.85 13.67 -32.66
C GLY A 616 18.07 15.01 -33.35
N ASP A 617 18.19 15.02 -34.65
CA ASP A 617 18.34 16.22 -35.43
C ASP A 617 17.09 17.11 -35.41
N GLU A 618 17.23 18.38 -35.65
CA GLU A 618 16.12 19.29 -35.80
C GLU A 618 15.30 18.92 -37.05
N VAL A 619 14.00 18.63 -36.85
CA VAL A 619 13.08 18.31 -37.93
C VAL A 619 12.63 19.59 -38.59
N VAL A 620 12.99 19.79 -39.86
CA VAL A 620 12.72 20.99 -40.65
C VAL A 620 11.80 20.68 -41.82
N GLY A 621 10.92 21.62 -42.17
CA GLY A 621 9.92 21.51 -43.25
C GLY A 621 8.60 20.94 -42.75
N ILE A 622 7.50 21.57 -43.16
CA ILE A 622 6.14 21.19 -42.72
C ILE A 622 5.78 19.73 -43.09
N ASP A 623 6.28 19.26 -44.22
CA ASP A 623 6.12 17.90 -44.74
C ASP A 623 6.78 16.82 -43.87
N ARG A 624 7.77 17.18 -43.07
CA ARG A 624 8.44 16.31 -42.09
C ARG A 624 7.94 16.55 -40.65
N ILE A 625 7.81 17.83 -40.24
CA ILE A 625 7.42 18.21 -38.86
C ILE A 625 6.07 17.59 -38.49
N GLN A 626 5.06 17.74 -39.36
CA GLN A 626 3.71 17.32 -39.00
C GLN A 626 3.55 15.80 -38.86
N PRO A 627 4.07 14.95 -39.79
CA PRO A 627 4.04 13.51 -39.59
C PRO A 627 4.81 13.06 -38.32
N VAL A 628 6.02 13.63 -38.06
CA VAL A 628 6.80 13.29 -36.86
C VAL A 628 6.05 13.63 -35.59
N LEU A 629 5.41 14.80 -35.51
CA LEU A 629 4.58 15.18 -34.36
C LEU A 629 3.39 14.23 -34.17
N VAL A 630 2.71 13.81 -35.23
CA VAL A 630 1.63 12.83 -35.15
C VAL A 630 2.18 11.50 -34.62
N GLY A 631 3.29 11.00 -35.16
CA GLY A 631 3.94 9.78 -34.68
C GLY A 631 4.30 9.85 -33.20
N MET A 632 4.92 10.96 -32.76
CA MET A 632 5.21 11.24 -31.36
C MET A 632 3.96 11.23 -30.48
N GLN A 633 2.89 11.90 -30.90
CA GLN A 633 1.64 11.97 -30.14
C GLN A 633 0.99 10.60 -29.98
N LEU A 634 1.05 9.76 -31.01
CA LEU A 634 0.54 8.39 -30.94
C LEU A 634 1.40 7.54 -29.98
N ALA A 635 2.72 7.59 -30.11
CA ALA A 635 3.63 6.85 -29.21
C ALA A 635 3.52 7.31 -27.75
N LEU A 636 3.38 8.61 -27.49
CA LEU A 636 3.11 9.16 -26.14
C LEU A 636 1.76 8.69 -25.60
N THR A 637 0.75 8.52 -26.44
CA THR A 637 -0.54 8.00 -26.01
C THR A 637 -0.42 6.57 -25.51
N GLU A 638 0.32 5.73 -26.22
CA GLU A 638 0.58 4.33 -25.79
C GLU A 638 1.42 4.28 -24.52
N LEU A 639 2.40 5.18 -24.35
CA LEU A 639 3.13 5.31 -23.09
C LEU A 639 2.18 5.62 -21.92
N TRP A 640 1.30 6.61 -22.05
CA TRP A 640 0.32 6.92 -21.01
C TRP A 640 -0.65 5.77 -20.74
N ARG A 641 -1.10 5.06 -21.80
CA ARG A 641 -1.91 3.86 -21.65
C ARG A 641 -1.21 2.75 -20.88
N SER A 642 0.08 2.58 -21.09
CA SER A 642 0.88 1.60 -20.34
C SER A 642 0.95 1.90 -18.85
N TYR A 643 0.83 3.15 -18.46
CA TYR A 643 0.69 3.60 -17.07
C TYR A 643 -0.76 3.57 -16.54
N GLY A 644 -1.71 3.04 -17.32
CA GLY A 644 -3.12 3.00 -16.93
C GLY A 644 -3.86 4.33 -17.07
N VAL A 645 -3.25 5.33 -17.72
CA VAL A 645 -3.90 6.63 -18.01
C VAL A 645 -4.57 6.56 -19.37
N ILE A 646 -5.89 6.35 -19.36
CA ILE A 646 -6.72 6.21 -20.56
C ILE A 646 -7.60 7.45 -20.69
N PRO A 647 -7.70 8.07 -21.90
CA PRO A 647 -8.57 9.22 -22.10
C PRO A 647 -10.05 8.83 -22.16
N ASP A 648 -10.90 9.61 -21.51
CA ASP A 648 -12.35 9.50 -21.58
C ASP A 648 -12.91 10.35 -22.75
N ALA A 649 -12.15 11.34 -23.24
CA ALA A 649 -12.38 12.13 -24.43
C ALA A 649 -11.05 12.64 -25.01
N VAL A 650 -11.06 13.03 -26.26
CA VAL A 650 -9.90 13.63 -26.93
C VAL A 650 -10.24 14.96 -27.57
N ILE A 651 -9.29 15.90 -27.58
CA ILE A 651 -9.35 17.18 -28.29
C ILE A 651 -8.08 17.29 -29.15
N GLY A 652 -8.24 17.70 -30.39
CA GLY A 652 -7.13 18.00 -31.27
C GLY A 652 -7.13 19.46 -31.69
N HIS A 653 -5.97 20.14 -31.66
CA HIS A 653 -5.82 21.46 -32.26
C HIS A 653 -5.12 21.34 -33.62
N SER A 654 -5.76 21.86 -34.70
CA SER A 654 -5.20 21.82 -36.04
C SER A 654 -4.81 20.38 -36.47
N MET A 655 -3.54 20.13 -36.79
CA MET A 655 -3.02 18.79 -37.09
C MET A 655 -3.28 17.75 -35.97
N GLY A 656 -3.38 18.19 -34.73
CA GLY A 656 -3.69 17.34 -33.60
C GLY A 656 -5.07 16.67 -33.66
N GLU A 657 -6.00 17.18 -34.48
CA GLU A 657 -7.28 16.49 -34.75
C GLU A 657 -7.08 15.15 -35.47
N VAL A 658 -6.00 14.99 -36.23
CA VAL A 658 -5.63 13.70 -36.85
C VAL A 658 -5.24 12.69 -35.79
N SER A 659 -4.36 13.09 -34.85
CA SER A 659 -3.99 12.24 -33.68
C SER A 659 -5.22 11.90 -32.85
N ALA A 660 -6.06 12.87 -32.53
CA ALA A 660 -7.30 12.66 -31.79
C ALA A 660 -8.23 11.65 -32.50
N ALA A 661 -8.37 11.74 -33.83
CA ALA A 661 -9.19 10.81 -34.62
C ALA A 661 -8.63 9.37 -34.59
N VAL A 662 -7.30 9.21 -34.64
CA VAL A 662 -6.64 7.89 -34.54
C VAL A 662 -6.84 7.32 -33.14
N VAL A 663 -6.57 8.08 -32.10
CA VAL A 663 -6.67 7.64 -30.70
C VAL A 663 -8.11 7.29 -30.32
N ALA A 664 -9.08 7.98 -30.88
CA ALA A 664 -10.49 7.65 -30.72
C ALA A 664 -10.97 6.47 -31.57
N GLY A 665 -10.13 5.90 -32.41
CA GLY A 665 -10.49 4.78 -33.29
C GLY A 665 -11.33 5.18 -34.52
N ALA A 666 -11.45 6.47 -34.80
CA ALA A 666 -12.13 6.96 -35.98
C ALA A 666 -11.31 6.78 -37.28
N LEU A 667 -10.00 6.78 -37.14
CA LEU A 667 -9.03 6.45 -38.19
C LEU A 667 -8.08 5.37 -37.69
N THR A 668 -7.57 4.54 -38.60
CA THR A 668 -6.42 3.69 -38.30
C THR A 668 -5.13 4.53 -38.27
N PRO A 669 -4.03 4.06 -37.65
CA PRO A 669 -2.74 4.74 -37.75
C PRO A 669 -2.30 5.02 -39.17
N GLU A 670 -2.47 4.07 -40.09
CA GLU A 670 -2.17 4.23 -41.52
C GLU A 670 -3.01 5.35 -42.15
N GLN A 671 -4.31 5.35 -41.88
CA GLN A 671 -5.20 6.39 -42.41
C GLN A 671 -4.83 7.77 -41.84
N GLY A 672 -4.50 7.85 -40.56
CA GLY A 672 -4.05 9.10 -39.93
C GLY A 672 -2.74 9.63 -40.50
N LEU A 673 -1.74 8.74 -40.66
CA LEU A 673 -0.46 9.10 -41.28
C LEU A 673 -0.63 9.50 -42.73
N ARG A 674 -1.47 8.80 -43.50
CA ARG A 674 -1.80 9.18 -44.88
C ARG A 674 -2.44 10.56 -44.96
N VAL A 675 -3.39 10.90 -44.07
CA VAL A 675 -4.02 12.21 -44.02
C VAL A 675 -3.00 13.30 -43.78
N ILE A 676 -2.15 13.14 -42.71
CA ILE A 676 -1.22 14.18 -42.35
C ILE A 676 -0.10 14.35 -43.38
N THR A 677 0.41 13.24 -43.95
CA THR A 677 1.46 13.28 -44.99
C THR A 677 0.94 13.95 -46.28
N THR A 678 -0.24 13.54 -46.74
CA THR A 678 -0.83 14.15 -47.94
C THR A 678 -1.05 15.66 -47.74
N ARG A 679 -1.61 16.03 -46.57
CA ARG A 679 -1.84 17.43 -46.22
C ARG A 679 -0.54 18.22 -46.17
N SER A 680 0.45 17.78 -45.40
CA SER A 680 1.69 18.50 -45.17
C SER A 680 2.52 18.65 -46.46
N ARG A 681 2.56 17.61 -47.31
CA ARG A 681 3.27 17.62 -48.59
C ARG A 681 2.64 18.66 -49.57
N LEU A 682 1.30 18.74 -49.60
CA LEU A 682 0.60 19.74 -50.41
C LEU A 682 0.84 21.14 -49.85
N MET A 683 0.82 21.31 -48.54
CA MET A 683 1.07 22.58 -47.89
C MET A 683 2.53 23.07 -48.09
N ALA A 684 3.49 22.17 -48.14
CA ALA A 684 4.89 22.53 -48.43
C ALA A 684 5.08 23.30 -49.72
N ARG A 685 4.18 23.12 -50.71
CA ARG A 685 4.20 23.90 -51.97
C ARG A 685 3.90 25.41 -51.77
N LEU A 686 3.31 25.74 -50.60
CA LEU A 686 2.93 27.11 -50.23
C LEU A 686 3.89 27.73 -49.20
N SER A 687 5.03 27.08 -48.97
CA SER A 687 6.06 27.56 -48.02
C SER A 687 6.53 28.96 -48.42
N GLY A 688 6.65 29.85 -47.45
CA GLY A 688 7.08 31.23 -47.61
C GLY A 688 5.99 32.21 -48.17
N GLN A 689 4.84 31.69 -48.61
CA GLN A 689 3.78 32.56 -49.19
C GLN A 689 2.85 33.16 -48.14
N GLY A 690 2.90 32.71 -46.87
CA GLY A 690 2.10 33.22 -45.77
C GLY A 690 2.80 33.17 -44.44
N ALA A 691 2.32 33.97 -43.51
CA ALA A 691 2.82 34.01 -42.10
C ALA A 691 1.63 33.97 -41.14
N MET A 692 1.93 33.57 -39.89
CA MET A 692 1.00 33.61 -38.77
C MET A 692 1.62 34.36 -37.59
N ALA A 693 0.78 35.06 -36.81
CA ALA A 693 1.21 35.79 -35.63
C ALA A 693 0.24 35.64 -34.48
N LEU A 694 0.77 35.41 -33.27
CA LEU A 694 0.02 35.46 -32.02
C LEU A 694 -0.03 36.91 -31.53
N LEU A 695 -1.24 37.37 -31.23
CA LEU A 695 -1.53 38.71 -30.71
C LEU A 695 -2.17 38.57 -29.32
N GLU A 696 -1.74 39.39 -28.35
CA GLU A 696 -2.42 39.56 -27.06
C GLU A 696 -3.62 40.50 -27.18
N LEU A 697 -4.56 40.08 -28.00
CA LEU A 697 -5.85 40.70 -28.24
C LEU A 697 -6.93 39.65 -28.20
N ASP A 698 -8.11 40.03 -27.69
CA ASP A 698 -9.34 39.24 -27.92
C ASP A 698 -9.73 39.25 -29.39
N ALA A 699 -10.64 38.40 -29.78
CA ALA A 699 -11.03 38.23 -31.18
C ALA A 699 -11.62 39.51 -31.79
N ASP A 700 -12.48 40.21 -31.04
CA ASP A 700 -13.16 41.41 -31.54
C ASP A 700 -12.15 42.55 -31.74
N ALA A 701 -11.22 42.76 -30.82
CA ALA A 701 -10.14 43.73 -30.95
C ALA A 701 -9.18 43.39 -32.11
N ALA A 702 -8.89 42.10 -32.29
CA ALA A 702 -8.06 41.64 -33.40
C ALA A 702 -8.78 41.83 -34.76
N GLU A 703 -10.08 41.50 -34.85
CA GLU A 703 -10.88 41.78 -36.07
C GLU A 703 -10.94 43.26 -36.42
N ALA A 704 -11.17 44.11 -35.42
CA ALA A 704 -11.18 45.55 -35.66
C ALA A 704 -9.83 46.07 -36.17
N LEU A 705 -8.74 45.56 -35.66
CA LEU A 705 -7.38 45.92 -36.05
C LEU A 705 -7.09 45.47 -37.49
N ILE A 706 -7.41 44.19 -37.83
CA ILE A 706 -7.08 43.66 -39.17
C ILE A 706 -8.07 44.13 -40.27
N ALA A 707 -9.15 44.83 -39.93
CA ALA A 707 -10.06 45.42 -40.92
C ALA A 707 -9.33 46.35 -41.91
N GLY A 708 -8.21 46.94 -41.51
CA GLY A 708 -7.33 47.73 -42.37
C GLY A 708 -6.38 46.93 -43.27
N TYR A 709 -6.36 45.61 -43.15
CA TYR A 709 -5.43 44.70 -43.83
C TYR A 709 -6.21 43.57 -44.54
N PRO A 710 -6.71 43.82 -45.75
CA PRO A 710 -7.75 42.99 -46.40
C PRO A 710 -7.29 41.56 -46.71
N GLN A 711 -6.01 41.26 -46.67
CA GLN A 711 -5.49 39.91 -46.89
C GLN A 711 -5.05 39.22 -45.58
N VAL A 712 -5.29 39.86 -44.42
CA VAL A 712 -5.07 39.22 -43.10
C VAL A 712 -6.40 38.74 -42.52
N THR A 713 -6.44 37.54 -42.02
CA THR A 713 -7.62 36.94 -41.42
C THR A 713 -7.36 36.44 -40.01
N LEU A 714 -8.40 36.32 -39.20
CA LEU A 714 -8.30 35.53 -37.95
C LEU A 714 -8.13 34.06 -38.29
N ALA A 715 -7.09 33.47 -37.78
CA ALA A 715 -6.72 32.07 -37.97
C ALA A 715 -7.17 31.20 -36.78
N VAL A 716 -6.91 31.64 -35.54
CA VAL A 716 -7.18 30.87 -34.34
C VAL A 716 -7.62 31.77 -33.16
N HIS A 717 -8.69 31.40 -32.49
CA HIS A 717 -9.04 31.91 -31.19
C HIS A 717 -8.24 31.14 -30.11
N ALA A 718 -7.05 31.63 -29.74
CA ALA A 718 -6.13 30.91 -28.86
C ALA A 718 -6.58 30.94 -27.40
N SER A 719 -7.12 32.07 -26.92
CA SER A 719 -7.71 32.24 -25.60
C SER A 719 -8.64 33.46 -25.57
N PRO A 720 -9.38 33.73 -24.48
CA PRO A 720 -10.19 34.95 -24.36
C PRO A 720 -9.39 36.27 -24.57
N ARG A 721 -8.06 36.22 -24.42
CA ARG A 721 -7.18 37.39 -24.55
C ARG A 721 -6.10 37.24 -25.61
N GLN A 722 -6.09 36.14 -26.36
CA GLN A 722 -5.09 35.86 -27.37
C GLN A 722 -5.72 35.35 -28.66
N THR A 723 -5.29 35.88 -29.77
CA THR A 723 -5.78 35.51 -31.10
C THR A 723 -4.59 35.29 -32.02
N VAL A 724 -4.70 34.33 -32.95
CA VAL A 724 -3.71 34.16 -34.02
C VAL A 724 -4.31 34.69 -35.32
N ILE A 725 -3.52 35.54 -35.99
CA ILE A 725 -3.82 36.02 -37.34
C ILE A 725 -2.96 35.31 -38.38
N ALA A 726 -3.42 35.31 -39.64
CA ALA A 726 -2.70 34.73 -40.76
C ALA A 726 -2.87 35.61 -42.01
N GLY A 727 -1.85 35.65 -42.87
CA GLY A 727 -1.89 36.41 -44.10
C GLY A 727 -0.54 36.50 -44.80
N PRO A 728 -0.38 37.38 -45.80
CA PRO A 728 0.95 37.68 -46.39
C PRO A 728 1.95 38.17 -45.35
N PRO A 729 3.19 37.71 -45.43
CA PRO A 729 4.23 38.03 -44.40
C PRO A 729 4.33 39.51 -44.08
N GLU A 730 4.37 40.39 -45.11
CA GLU A 730 4.54 41.83 -44.92
C GLU A 730 3.36 42.47 -44.15
N GLN A 731 2.11 42.05 -44.44
CA GLN A 731 0.92 42.55 -43.74
C GLN A 731 0.89 42.04 -42.29
N VAL A 732 1.24 40.78 -42.06
CA VAL A 732 1.30 40.21 -40.73
C VAL A 732 2.35 40.94 -39.88
N ASP A 733 3.52 41.24 -40.42
CA ASP A 733 4.58 42.01 -39.73
C ASP A 733 4.12 43.41 -39.39
N THR A 734 3.37 44.07 -40.31
CA THR A 734 2.82 45.39 -40.03
C THR A 734 1.80 45.35 -38.87
N VAL A 735 0.95 44.32 -38.81
CA VAL A 735 0.04 44.14 -37.68
C VAL A 735 0.79 43.85 -36.37
N ILE A 736 1.85 43.02 -36.38
CA ILE A 736 2.72 42.81 -35.23
C ILE A 736 3.27 44.12 -34.70
N ALA A 737 3.82 44.94 -35.58
CA ALA A 737 4.34 46.25 -35.22
C ALA A 737 3.26 47.15 -34.60
N ALA A 738 2.09 47.20 -35.19
CA ALA A 738 0.95 47.97 -34.65
C ALA A 738 0.51 47.56 -33.26
N VAL A 739 0.51 46.27 -32.95
CA VAL A 739 0.17 45.76 -31.62
C VAL A 739 1.30 46.02 -30.63
N ALA A 740 2.55 45.88 -31.04
CA ALA A 740 3.72 46.18 -30.20
C ALA A 740 3.77 47.65 -29.74
N THR A 741 3.27 48.59 -30.57
CA THR A 741 3.18 50.02 -30.15
C THR A 741 2.18 50.25 -29.03
N GLN A 742 1.27 49.30 -28.75
CA GLN A 742 0.33 49.31 -27.64
C GLN A 742 0.86 48.63 -26.38
N ASN A 743 2.17 48.30 -26.35
CA ASN A 743 2.80 47.55 -25.28
C ASN A 743 2.13 46.22 -24.97
N ARG A 744 1.64 45.53 -25.97
CA ARG A 744 1.01 44.21 -25.95
C ARG A 744 1.88 43.19 -26.68
N LEU A 745 1.86 41.93 -26.23
CA LEU A 745 2.58 40.84 -26.87
C LEU A 745 2.08 40.61 -28.29
N ALA A 746 2.96 40.69 -29.27
CA ALA A 746 2.74 40.24 -30.63
C ALA A 746 4.02 39.61 -31.18
N ARG A 747 3.90 38.36 -31.66
CA ARG A 747 5.08 37.66 -32.21
C ARG A 747 4.66 36.73 -33.35
N ARG A 748 5.59 36.56 -34.30
CA ARG A 748 5.41 35.52 -35.32
C ARG A 748 5.33 34.13 -34.66
N VAL A 749 4.47 33.30 -35.24
CA VAL A 749 4.47 31.85 -35.00
C VAL A 749 5.52 31.27 -35.97
N GLU A 750 6.38 30.38 -35.47
CA GLU A 750 7.43 29.74 -36.26
C GLU A 750 6.84 28.66 -37.20
N VAL A 751 6.13 29.17 -38.22
CA VAL A 751 5.60 28.36 -39.30
C VAL A 751 5.79 29.12 -40.61
N ASP A 752 6.10 28.39 -41.66
CA ASP A 752 6.37 28.93 -43.00
C ASP A 752 5.15 28.90 -43.96
N VAL A 753 4.00 28.40 -43.43
CA VAL A 753 2.74 28.32 -44.19
C VAL A 753 1.60 28.84 -43.32
N ALA A 754 0.80 29.73 -43.86
CA ALA A 754 -0.42 30.23 -43.23
C ALA A 754 -1.52 29.17 -43.29
N SER A 755 -1.43 28.13 -42.45
CA SER A 755 -2.25 26.92 -42.50
C SER A 755 -3.76 27.12 -42.37
N HIS A 756 -4.17 28.23 -41.73
CA HIS A 756 -5.56 28.57 -41.43
C HIS A 756 -6.02 29.84 -42.17
N HIS A 757 -5.52 30.02 -43.39
CA HIS A 757 -5.80 31.16 -44.25
C HIS A 757 -6.30 30.70 -45.64
N PRO A 758 -7.14 31.46 -46.38
CA PRO A 758 -7.56 31.10 -47.73
C PRO A 758 -6.43 30.82 -48.72
N ILE A 759 -5.20 31.16 -48.45
CA ILE A 759 -4.03 30.83 -49.27
C ILE A 759 -3.89 29.32 -49.55
N ILE A 760 -4.49 28.48 -48.73
CA ILE A 760 -4.47 27.02 -48.91
C ILE A 760 -5.55 26.49 -49.84
N ASP A 761 -6.50 27.33 -50.29
CA ASP A 761 -7.63 26.92 -51.16
C ASP A 761 -7.17 26.22 -52.45
N PRO A 762 -6.08 26.62 -53.12
CA PRO A 762 -5.61 25.95 -54.35
C PRO A 762 -5.24 24.46 -54.16
N ILE A 763 -4.84 24.01 -52.96
CA ILE A 763 -4.46 22.60 -52.72
C ILE A 763 -5.65 21.72 -52.31
N LEU A 764 -6.79 22.30 -51.95
CA LEU A 764 -7.93 21.55 -51.44
C LEU A 764 -8.56 20.56 -52.42
N PRO A 765 -8.68 20.83 -53.74
CA PRO A 765 -9.19 19.85 -54.67
C PRO A 765 -8.35 18.59 -54.76
N GLU A 766 -7.01 18.74 -54.78
CA GLU A 766 -6.06 17.63 -54.82
C GLU A 766 -6.10 16.84 -53.50
N LEU A 767 -6.17 17.53 -52.37
CA LEU A 767 -6.29 16.88 -51.06
C LEU A 767 -7.58 16.04 -50.97
N ARG A 768 -8.71 16.57 -51.43
CA ARG A 768 -10.00 15.83 -51.48
C ARG A 768 -9.91 14.58 -52.31
N SER A 769 -9.30 14.69 -53.50
CA SER A 769 -9.11 13.55 -54.42
C SER A 769 -8.24 12.47 -53.81
N ALA A 770 -7.12 12.85 -53.21
CA ALA A 770 -6.15 11.92 -52.61
C ALA A 770 -6.69 11.17 -51.35
N LEU A 771 -7.73 11.72 -50.71
CA LEU A 771 -8.36 11.16 -49.52
C LEU A 771 -9.78 10.68 -49.74
N ALA A 772 -10.22 10.55 -51.01
CA ALA A 772 -11.62 10.24 -51.38
C ALA A 772 -12.07 8.84 -50.94
N ASP A 773 -11.14 7.89 -50.84
CA ASP A 773 -11.36 6.50 -50.48
C ASP A 773 -11.33 6.24 -48.97
N LEU A 774 -11.00 7.23 -48.14
CA LEU A 774 -10.99 7.06 -46.69
C LEU A 774 -12.40 6.71 -46.18
N THR A 775 -12.44 5.69 -45.32
CA THR A 775 -13.66 5.19 -44.66
C THR A 775 -13.53 5.28 -43.15
N PRO A 776 -13.72 6.47 -42.54
CA PRO A 776 -13.67 6.64 -41.11
C PRO A 776 -14.71 5.80 -40.38
N GLN A 777 -14.33 5.28 -39.19
CA GLN A 777 -15.21 4.52 -38.33
C GLN A 777 -15.86 5.43 -37.24
N PRO A 778 -16.98 5.02 -36.64
CA PRO A 778 -17.50 5.69 -35.47
C PRO A 778 -16.46 5.68 -34.35
N PRO A 779 -16.17 6.83 -33.72
CA PRO A 779 -15.19 6.89 -32.65
C PRO A 779 -15.63 6.08 -31.41
N SER A 780 -14.72 5.37 -30.79
CA SER A 780 -14.94 4.60 -29.55
C SER A 780 -15.00 5.48 -28.30
N ILE A 781 -14.37 6.64 -28.34
CA ILE A 781 -14.42 7.69 -27.31
C ILE A 781 -14.77 9.04 -27.94
N PRO A 782 -15.37 9.97 -27.18
CA PRO A 782 -15.77 11.29 -27.72
C PRO A 782 -14.59 12.08 -28.29
N ILE A 783 -14.76 12.61 -29.47
CA ILE A 783 -13.85 13.61 -30.06
C ILE A 783 -14.49 14.98 -29.91
N ILE A 784 -13.79 15.93 -29.33
CA ILE A 784 -14.19 17.32 -29.21
C ILE A 784 -13.43 18.07 -30.30
N SER A 785 -14.13 18.43 -31.39
CA SER A 785 -13.52 19.16 -32.48
C SER A 785 -13.39 20.65 -32.15
N THR A 786 -12.26 21.25 -32.53
CA THR A 786 -12.00 22.69 -32.40
C THR A 786 -12.46 23.46 -33.64
N THR A 787 -13.05 22.78 -34.64
CA THR A 787 -13.49 23.36 -35.91
C THR A 787 -15.01 23.64 -36.02
N TYR A 788 -15.79 23.24 -34.99
CA TYR A 788 -17.27 23.42 -35.01
C TYR A 788 -17.77 24.19 -33.78
N GLU A 789 -18.73 25.09 -33.98
CA GLU A 789 -19.20 26.06 -32.98
C GLU A 789 -20.04 25.50 -31.82
N SER A 790 -20.43 24.26 -31.74
CA SER A 790 -21.30 23.84 -30.64
C SER A 790 -21.11 22.43 -30.11
N ALA A 791 -20.90 22.38 -28.83
CA ALA A 791 -21.07 21.19 -28.00
C ALA A 791 -22.55 20.69 -27.92
N ARG A 792 -23.51 21.41 -28.54
CA ARG A 792 -24.94 21.04 -28.58
C ARG A 792 -25.35 20.26 -29.83
N SER A 793 -24.52 20.14 -30.85
CA SER A 793 -24.79 19.26 -32.00
C SER A 793 -24.42 17.81 -31.70
N ARG A 794 -24.95 17.32 -30.60
CA ARG A 794 -25.10 15.88 -30.39
C ARG A 794 -26.00 15.37 -31.50
N TRP A 795 -25.41 14.76 -32.56
CA TRP A 795 -26.13 13.84 -33.41
C TRP A 795 -27.34 14.38 -34.18
N ARG A 796 -27.22 15.50 -34.91
CA ARG A 796 -28.11 15.80 -36.03
C ARG A 796 -27.31 16.04 -37.31
N MET A 797 -27.59 15.25 -38.35
CA MET A 797 -27.05 15.48 -39.69
C MET A 797 -27.35 16.89 -40.15
N PRO A 798 -26.37 17.66 -40.65
CA PRO A 798 -26.71 18.86 -41.42
C PRO A 798 -27.21 18.43 -42.79
N THR A 799 -28.43 18.85 -43.14
CA THR A 799 -28.89 18.96 -44.52
C THR A 799 -27.92 19.88 -45.27
N ILE A 800 -27.50 19.45 -46.44
CA ILE A 800 -26.61 20.17 -47.33
C ILE A 800 -27.23 21.54 -47.65
N GLY A 801 -26.76 22.60 -47.01
CA GLY A 801 -27.04 24.00 -47.30
C GLY A 801 -25.70 24.73 -47.42
N ARG A 802 -25.62 25.63 -48.41
CA ARG A 802 -24.43 26.37 -48.82
C ARG A 802 -23.53 26.82 -47.71
N PRO A 803 -22.16 26.68 -47.80
CA PRO A 803 -21.24 27.15 -46.79
C PRO A 803 -21.13 28.69 -46.83
N THR A 804 -21.57 29.35 -45.79
CA THR A 804 -21.13 30.72 -45.50
C THR A 804 -19.72 30.63 -44.86
N CYS A 805 -18.80 31.32 -45.48
CA CYS A 805 -17.41 31.49 -45.04
C CYS A 805 -17.37 32.10 -43.64
N ALA A 806 -16.64 31.50 -42.77
CA ALA A 806 -16.20 31.89 -41.41
C ALA A 806 -16.71 30.96 -40.29
N THR A 807 -16.10 29.84 -40.20
CA THR A 807 -16.13 29.09 -38.95
C THR A 807 -14.72 29.14 -38.31
N ARG A 808 -14.63 29.75 -37.16
CA ARG A 808 -13.40 30.09 -36.46
C ARG A 808 -12.94 28.92 -35.58
N CYS A 809 -11.67 28.66 -35.54
CA CYS A 809 -11.06 27.71 -34.62
C CYS A 809 -11.14 28.30 -33.20
N ASP A 810 -12.10 27.91 -32.40
CA ASP A 810 -12.28 28.42 -31.03
C ASP A 810 -11.68 27.46 -30.03
N SER A 811 -10.48 27.78 -29.55
CA SER A 811 -9.79 27.04 -28.52
C SER A 811 -10.26 27.41 -27.10
N THR A 812 -11.23 28.34 -26.97
CA THR A 812 -11.72 28.84 -25.69
C THR A 812 -12.93 28.09 -25.12
N ARG A 813 -13.47 27.11 -25.84
CA ARG A 813 -14.64 26.31 -25.39
C ARG A 813 -14.33 24.82 -25.39
N PRO A 814 -14.76 24.06 -24.34
CA PRO A 814 -15.87 24.33 -23.42
C PRO A 814 -15.51 24.35 -21.96
N SER A 815 -16.00 25.30 -21.20
CA SER A 815 -16.34 25.08 -19.77
C SER A 815 -17.75 24.50 -19.74
N PRO A 816 -18.01 23.41 -19.04
CA PRO A 816 -19.36 22.90 -18.89
C PRO A 816 -20.19 23.85 -18.01
N PRO A 817 -21.49 23.98 -18.23
CA PRO A 817 -22.38 24.76 -17.39
C PRO A 817 -22.45 24.12 -15.97
N PRO A 818 -22.72 24.93 -14.91
CA PRO A 818 -22.84 24.41 -13.55
C PRO A 818 -24.02 23.44 -13.46
N VAL A 819 -23.76 22.28 -12.90
CA VAL A 819 -24.77 21.25 -12.62
C VAL A 819 -25.59 21.71 -11.43
N SER A 820 -26.87 22.04 -11.63
CA SER A 820 -27.82 22.21 -10.56
C SER A 820 -28.15 20.85 -9.92
N THR A 821 -27.96 20.78 -8.64
CA THR A 821 -28.36 19.63 -7.81
C THR A 821 -29.88 19.55 -7.72
N THR A 822 -30.49 18.63 -8.43
CA THR A 822 -31.80 18.07 -8.07
C THR A 822 -31.81 16.60 -8.38
N THR A 823 -31.95 15.83 -7.33
CA THR A 823 -32.22 14.39 -7.34
C THR A 823 -33.60 14.13 -7.95
N PRO A 824 -33.77 13.13 -8.81
CA PRO A 824 -35.02 12.39 -8.84
C PRO A 824 -34.83 10.90 -8.65
N SER A 825 -35.63 10.37 -7.76
CA SER A 825 -35.98 8.95 -7.68
C SER A 825 -36.82 8.54 -8.89
N SER A 826 -36.52 7.39 -9.47
CA SER A 826 -37.47 6.33 -9.84
C SER A 826 -37.02 5.51 -11.04
N LYS A 827 -37.27 4.23 -10.93
CA LYS A 827 -37.03 3.12 -11.87
C LYS A 827 -37.77 3.32 -13.20
N SER A 828 -37.11 3.03 -14.33
CA SER A 828 -37.79 2.40 -15.44
C SER A 828 -36.83 1.69 -16.40
N ALA A 829 -37.30 0.60 -16.97
CA ALA A 829 -36.63 -0.43 -17.70
C ALA A 829 -36.03 0.04 -19.03
N LEU A 830 -34.86 -0.50 -19.40
CA LEU A 830 -34.25 -0.35 -20.71
C LEU A 830 -34.58 -1.55 -21.58
N THR A 831 -35.24 -1.29 -22.70
CA THR A 831 -35.39 -2.20 -23.87
C THR A 831 -34.26 -1.91 -24.87
N PRO A 832 -33.57 -2.90 -25.44
CA PRO A 832 -32.51 -2.65 -26.40
C PRO A 832 -33.08 -2.37 -27.79
N CYS A 833 -32.67 -1.27 -28.40
CA CYS A 833 -32.97 -0.94 -29.79
C CYS A 833 -31.71 -1.13 -30.65
N SER A 834 -31.70 -2.20 -31.44
CA SER A 834 -30.69 -2.47 -32.45
C SER A 834 -30.90 -1.51 -33.65
N ARG A 835 -29.95 -0.64 -33.93
CA ARG A 835 -29.85 0.06 -35.22
C ARG A 835 -28.43 0.05 -35.74
N THR A 836 -28.23 -0.59 -36.87
CA THR A 836 -27.06 -0.51 -37.75
C THR A 836 -26.90 0.91 -38.28
N HIS A 837 -25.75 1.56 -38.00
CA HIS A 837 -25.43 2.89 -38.51
C HIS A 837 -24.29 2.80 -39.52
N SER A 838 -24.53 3.38 -40.72
CA SER A 838 -23.55 3.62 -41.79
C SER A 838 -22.52 4.70 -41.36
N PRO A 839 -21.27 4.68 -41.85
CA PRO A 839 -20.21 5.60 -41.46
C PRO A 839 -20.53 7.04 -41.83
N THR A 840 -20.28 7.96 -40.92
CA THR A 840 -20.65 9.36 -40.96
C THR A 840 -19.72 10.18 -41.88
N PRO A 841 -20.25 11.04 -42.79
CA PRO A 841 -19.46 11.83 -43.74
C PRO A 841 -18.55 12.91 -43.13
N TRP A 842 -18.72 13.25 -41.85
CA TRP A 842 -18.09 14.41 -41.24
C TRP A 842 -16.56 14.28 -41.01
N ILE A 843 -16.00 13.05 -40.84
CA ILE A 843 -14.55 12.87 -40.71
C ILE A 843 -13.81 13.20 -42.02
N ARG A 844 -14.40 12.87 -43.18
CA ARG A 844 -13.84 13.31 -44.46
C ARG A 844 -13.86 14.84 -44.59
N THR A 845 -14.89 15.48 -44.06
CA THR A 845 -15.07 16.93 -44.08
C THR A 845 -14.11 17.61 -43.09
N ALA A 846 -13.90 17.04 -41.87
CA ALA A 846 -12.95 17.58 -40.89
C ALA A 846 -11.50 17.54 -41.40
N ALA A 847 -11.05 16.42 -41.98
CA ALA A 847 -9.73 16.31 -42.59
C ALA A 847 -9.49 17.33 -43.72
N ILE A 848 -10.54 17.69 -44.48
CA ILE A 848 -10.48 18.68 -45.56
C ILE A 848 -10.65 20.09 -45.00
N GLN A 849 -11.51 20.29 -44.01
CA GLN A 849 -11.74 21.58 -43.37
C GLN A 849 -10.60 22.01 -42.42
N SER A 850 -9.87 21.08 -41.82
CA SER A 850 -8.64 21.44 -41.09
C SER A 850 -7.57 22.10 -41.98
N CYS A 851 -7.72 22.04 -43.30
CA CYS A 851 -6.92 22.80 -44.27
C CYS A 851 -7.46 24.21 -44.54
N ARG A 852 -8.75 24.48 -44.24
CA ARG A 852 -9.36 25.80 -44.50
C ARG A 852 -9.34 26.73 -43.29
N ARG A 853 -8.92 26.26 -42.12
CA ARG A 853 -9.04 27.00 -40.84
C ARG A 853 -7.76 27.03 -40.05
#